data_536497644d1f80ee8d3e5cc01090227c
#
_entry.id   536497644d1f80ee8d3e5cc01090227c
#
_cell.length_a   1.000
_cell.length_b   1.000
_cell.length_c   1.000
_cell.angle_alpha   90.00
_cell.angle_beta   90.00
_cell.angle_gamma   90.00
#
_symmetry.space_group_name_H-M   'P 1'
#
loop_
_entity.id
_entity.type
_entity.pdbx_description
1 polymer ?
#
loop_
_entity_poly.entity_id
_entity_poly.type
_entity_poly.pdbx_seq_one_letter_code
_entity_poly.pdbx_strand_id
1 'polypeptide(L)'
;MQNKFTDQARRVLEQAAFAAEVNGHCYIGSEHLLLGLIQVEDCLAGKVLLNNDVTENKVLNLIYQLIAPDCAVSVKEPAVYTPRVKKILVNAGNEAARFKADSIGTEHILIAMLKETDSVASRLLNTMGVSVKKIYTELLEGMGEDVSRLREDFQNGRIRQKDKRATAMLDQYSRDLTELARQKKLDPVIGRDAEIQRVIQILSRRTKNNPCLIGEPGVGKTAVVEGLALRIVEGEVPETIKDKRLVTLDLSGMVAGSKYRGEFEERIKRVIAEVRNAGNVILFLDEIHTIIGAGGAEGALDASNILKPSLARGELQLIGATTLEEYRKHIEKDAALERRFQPVKVEEPTEEEAVDILMGLKSRYEEHHSVKITDEAVKAAVRLSKRYINDRFLPDKAIDLIDEASSRTRLLAYAVPADIKKLEKQIEELSQEKEAAIKKEKYDEASDIKKQQTRKKTRLEKLKNKWREQMDTSELVVDEDIIAKTVAMWTKIPVTKIAEAESEKLINLEQTLHNRVIGQDEAVSAVAKAIRRGRVGLKDPNRPIGSFLFLGPTGVGKTELSKALADAMFGTDNSLIRVDMSEYMEKHTVSKLIGSPPGYVGYDEGGQLSEKVRRNPYSVVLFDEVEKAHPDVFNVLLQVLDDGHITDSTGRVVDFKNTVIIMTSNAGAENIVAPKSLGFASSSTDEQIHDDMKNKVMDEVRRMFRPEFLNRIDDIIVFHMLKKEQIGQIVDIMMKTINDRIMEQMKLSVELDDDAKAYIVDKGYDAKYGARPLRRTIQNEIEDELAERILEGKIKAGNRVLVTVKDKKLDFVLKRGYNR
;
A
#
# COMPACT_ATOMS: atom_id res chain seq x y z
N MET A 1 3.86 21.64 49.48
CA MET A 1 3.32 22.79 48.72
C MET A 1 2.22 23.59 49.44
N GLN A 2 1.53 23.03 50.41
CA GLN A 2 0.38 23.68 51.07
C GLN A 2 0.67 24.99 51.85
N ASN A 3 1.90 25.23 52.30
CA ASN A 3 2.25 26.42 53.12
C ASN A 3 2.50 27.72 52.29
N LYS A 4 2.25 27.75 51.01
CA LYS A 4 2.48 28.90 50.14
C LYS A 4 1.20 29.57 49.61
N PHE A 5 0.02 29.06 49.96
CA PHE A 5 -1.25 29.57 49.49
C PHE A 5 -1.93 30.45 50.55
N THR A 6 -2.62 31.48 50.15
CA THR A 6 -3.52 32.26 51.04
C THR A 6 -4.68 31.38 51.55
N ASP A 7 -5.33 31.76 52.67
CA ASP A 7 -6.48 30.99 53.20
C ASP A 7 -7.64 30.93 52.18
N GLN A 8 -7.85 31.99 51.40
CA GLN A 8 -8.83 32.02 50.31
C GLN A 8 -8.47 31.05 49.18
N ALA A 9 -7.20 31.03 48.78
CA ALA A 9 -6.74 30.09 47.75
C ALA A 9 -6.81 28.62 48.20
N ARG A 10 -6.61 28.32 49.50
CA ARG A 10 -6.83 26.96 50.06
C ARG A 10 -8.30 26.56 49.98
N ARG A 11 -9.21 27.46 50.35
CA ARG A 11 -10.68 27.24 50.24
C ARG A 11 -11.09 26.98 48.78
N VAL A 12 -10.54 27.69 47.82
CA VAL A 12 -10.77 27.44 46.39
C VAL A 12 -10.34 26.03 45.99
N LEU A 13 -9.19 25.54 46.43
CA LEU A 13 -8.73 24.18 46.14
C LEU A 13 -9.59 23.10 46.80
N GLU A 14 -10.10 23.36 48.03
CA GLU A 14 -11.03 22.48 48.71
C GLU A 14 -12.38 22.43 48.00
N GLN A 15 -12.91 23.60 47.61
CA GLN A 15 -14.16 23.67 46.83
C GLN A 15 -14.01 23.03 45.43
N ALA A 16 -12.86 23.16 44.78
CA ALA A 16 -12.58 22.45 43.53
C ALA A 16 -12.58 20.92 43.71
N ALA A 17 -12.05 20.41 44.81
CA ALA A 17 -12.10 18.99 45.13
C ALA A 17 -13.52 18.52 45.41
N PHE A 18 -14.27 19.28 46.19
CA PHE A 18 -15.68 19.00 46.45
C PHE A 18 -16.55 19.07 45.18
N ALA A 19 -16.31 20.04 44.30
CA ALA A 19 -17.02 20.13 43.02
C ALA A 19 -16.74 18.92 42.13
N ALA A 20 -15.50 18.37 42.14
CA ALA A 20 -15.17 17.16 41.40
C ALA A 20 -15.92 15.93 41.96
N GLU A 21 -16.01 15.80 43.27
CA GLU A 21 -16.74 14.72 43.94
C GLU A 21 -18.25 14.77 43.68
N VAL A 22 -18.86 15.95 43.77
CA VAL A 22 -20.29 16.16 43.50
C VAL A 22 -20.65 15.86 42.04
N ASN A 23 -19.75 16.18 41.11
CA ASN A 23 -19.95 15.88 39.68
C ASN A 23 -19.57 14.44 39.28
N GLY A 24 -19.16 13.60 40.20
CA GLY A 24 -18.82 12.18 39.93
C GLY A 24 -17.51 11.97 39.16
N HIS A 25 -16.58 12.93 39.24
CA HIS A 25 -15.30 12.85 38.58
C HIS A 25 -14.19 12.35 39.50
N CYS A 26 -13.38 11.37 39.07
CA CYS A 26 -12.26 10.85 39.84
C CYS A 26 -10.98 11.71 39.75
N TYR A 27 -11.04 12.87 39.10
CA TYR A 27 -9.94 13.81 38.94
C TYR A 27 -10.39 15.27 39.19
N ILE A 28 -9.45 16.11 39.61
CA ILE A 28 -9.68 17.56 39.75
C ILE A 28 -9.10 18.21 38.49
N GLY A 29 -10.00 18.66 37.58
CA GLY A 29 -9.68 19.38 36.36
C GLY A 29 -9.71 20.91 36.54
N SER A 30 -9.32 21.61 35.46
CA SER A 30 -9.37 23.10 35.43
C SER A 30 -10.80 23.68 35.55
N GLU A 31 -11.80 22.94 35.10
CA GLU A 31 -13.24 23.23 35.25
C GLU A 31 -13.67 23.25 36.72
N HIS A 32 -13.20 22.31 37.50
CA HIS A 32 -13.46 22.23 38.93
C HIS A 32 -12.74 23.37 39.68
N LEU A 33 -11.52 23.72 39.23
CA LEU A 33 -10.80 24.86 39.79
C LEU A 33 -11.53 26.19 39.48
N LEU A 34 -12.15 26.34 38.28
CA LEU A 34 -12.96 27.48 37.92
C LEU A 34 -14.23 27.59 38.81
N LEU A 35 -14.91 26.46 39.05
CA LEU A 35 -16.04 26.39 39.98
C LEU A 35 -15.63 26.80 41.38
N GLY A 36 -14.52 26.29 41.89
CA GLY A 36 -13.98 26.65 43.19
C GLY A 36 -13.69 28.16 43.34
N LEU A 37 -13.20 28.79 42.26
CA LEU A 37 -12.99 30.26 42.24
C LEU A 37 -14.31 31.07 42.31
N ILE A 38 -15.38 30.57 41.70
CA ILE A 38 -16.70 31.21 41.71
C ILE A 38 -17.42 31.01 43.06
N GLN A 39 -17.29 29.83 43.67
CA GLN A 39 -17.94 29.48 44.91
C GLN A 39 -17.38 30.22 46.14
N VAL A 40 -16.13 30.73 46.04
CA VAL A 40 -15.55 31.57 47.11
C VAL A 40 -15.81 33.04 46.81
N GLU A 41 -16.99 33.51 47.14
CA GLU A 41 -17.48 34.89 46.82
C GLU A 41 -16.62 36.04 47.41
N ASP A 42 -15.95 35.82 48.52
CA ASP A 42 -15.11 36.82 49.18
C ASP A 42 -13.74 37.03 48.53
N CYS A 43 -13.36 36.26 47.54
CA CYS A 43 -12.09 36.39 46.88
C CYS A 43 -12.15 37.34 45.66
N LEU A 44 -11.00 37.97 45.34
CA LEU A 44 -10.88 38.91 44.21
C LEU A 44 -11.22 38.21 42.88
N ALA A 45 -10.72 37.03 42.66
CA ALA A 45 -10.96 36.28 41.44
C ALA A 45 -12.48 35.94 41.28
N GLY A 46 -13.16 35.53 42.35
CA GLY A 46 -14.60 35.26 42.31
C GLY A 46 -15.43 36.50 41.97
N LYS A 47 -15.13 37.65 42.58
CA LYS A 47 -15.79 38.93 42.28
C LYS A 47 -15.62 39.32 40.80
N VAL A 48 -14.42 39.23 40.26
CA VAL A 48 -14.15 39.56 38.86
C VAL A 48 -14.87 38.61 37.90
N LEU A 49 -14.95 37.33 38.23
CA LEU A 49 -15.69 36.35 37.42
C LEU A 49 -17.19 36.65 37.41
N LEU A 50 -17.77 36.95 38.58
CA LEU A 50 -19.18 37.30 38.71
C LEU A 50 -19.53 38.62 37.99
N ASN A 51 -18.69 39.65 38.09
CA ASN A 51 -18.84 40.92 37.37
C ASN A 51 -18.84 40.73 35.83
N ASN A 52 -18.22 39.69 35.36
CA ASN A 52 -18.18 39.32 33.94
C ASN A 52 -19.22 38.24 33.56
N ASP A 53 -20.29 38.10 34.38
CA ASP A 53 -21.45 37.23 34.15
C ASP A 53 -21.06 35.70 34.08
N VAL A 54 -19.95 35.33 34.73
CA VAL A 54 -19.53 33.94 34.91
C VAL A 54 -20.13 33.43 36.22
N THR A 55 -21.30 32.83 36.13
CA THR A 55 -22.03 32.30 37.27
C THR A 55 -21.88 30.77 37.36
N GLU A 56 -21.99 30.24 38.59
CA GLU A 56 -21.91 28.83 38.90
C GLU A 56 -22.87 27.99 38.01
N ASN A 57 -24.14 28.40 37.92
CA ASN A 57 -25.14 27.69 37.12
C ASN A 57 -24.78 27.61 35.61
N LYS A 58 -24.18 28.66 35.06
CA LYS A 58 -23.76 28.67 33.66
C LYS A 58 -22.58 27.71 33.44
N VAL A 59 -21.63 27.70 34.37
CA VAL A 59 -20.46 26.82 34.29
C VAL A 59 -20.86 25.34 34.46
N LEU A 60 -21.72 25.04 35.46
CA LEU A 60 -22.24 23.69 35.68
C LEU A 60 -23.00 23.15 34.46
N ASN A 61 -23.90 23.94 33.87
CA ASN A 61 -24.64 23.54 32.68
C ASN A 61 -23.72 23.21 31.50
N LEU A 62 -22.66 23.98 31.32
CA LEU A 62 -21.68 23.71 30.27
C LEU A 62 -20.82 22.49 30.58
N ILE A 63 -20.48 22.25 31.85
CA ILE A 63 -19.77 21.01 32.25
C ILE A 63 -20.62 19.79 31.92
N TYR A 64 -21.92 19.79 32.28
CA TYR A 64 -22.85 18.71 31.97
C TYR A 64 -23.04 18.47 30.46
N GLN A 65 -22.96 19.54 29.66
CA GLN A 65 -23.10 19.43 28.19
C GLN A 65 -21.84 18.96 27.50
N LEU A 66 -20.66 19.31 28.00
CA LEU A 66 -19.37 19.11 27.30
C LEU A 66 -18.55 17.98 27.89
N ILE A 67 -18.77 17.60 29.14
CA ILE A 67 -17.98 16.58 29.83
C ILE A 67 -18.96 15.51 30.31
N ALA A 68 -18.90 14.34 29.69
CA ALA A 68 -19.68 13.19 30.14
C ALA A 68 -19.20 12.78 31.55
N PRO A 69 -20.10 12.41 32.48
CA PRO A 69 -19.70 11.88 33.79
C PRO A 69 -18.92 10.56 33.58
N ASP A 70 -17.71 10.50 34.08
CA ASP A 70 -16.94 9.29 34.14
C ASP A 70 -17.60 8.28 35.06
N CYS A 71 -18.22 7.26 34.52
CA CYS A 71 -18.67 6.00 35.12
C CYS A 71 -19.21 6.02 36.56
N ALA A 72 -20.39 5.45 36.72
CA ALA A 72 -21.01 5.01 37.95
C ALA A 72 -20.20 3.92 38.72
N VAL A 73 -19.01 4.26 39.17
CA VAL A 73 -18.25 3.46 40.13
C VAL A 73 -17.88 4.36 41.27
N SER A 74 -18.46 4.10 42.45
CA SER A 74 -18.09 4.77 43.69
C SER A 74 -16.66 4.39 44.07
N VAL A 75 -15.69 5.15 43.60
CA VAL A 75 -14.28 4.98 43.97
C VAL A 75 -14.03 5.82 45.23
N LYS A 76 -13.70 5.16 46.31
CA LYS A 76 -13.33 5.76 47.61
C LYS A 76 -11.88 6.29 47.63
N GLU A 77 -11.35 6.75 46.50
CA GLU A 77 -10.01 7.34 46.49
C GLU A 77 -10.11 8.86 46.34
N PRO A 78 -9.26 9.65 47.00
CA PRO A 78 -9.29 11.10 46.87
C PRO A 78 -8.95 11.53 45.45
N ALA A 79 -9.73 12.42 44.86
CA ALA A 79 -9.55 12.90 43.50
C ALA A 79 -8.16 13.51 43.27
N VAL A 80 -7.47 13.07 42.18
CA VAL A 80 -6.10 13.48 41.88
C VAL A 80 -6.12 14.67 40.91
N TYR A 81 -5.26 15.66 41.15
CA TYR A 81 -5.09 16.80 40.22
C TYR A 81 -4.61 16.34 38.87
N THR A 82 -5.25 16.78 37.77
CA THR A 82 -4.78 16.58 36.43
C THR A 82 -3.40 17.21 36.18
N PRO A 83 -2.61 16.71 35.22
CA PRO A 83 -1.31 17.31 34.90
C PRO A 83 -1.41 18.79 34.55
N ARG A 84 -2.53 19.23 33.95
CA ARG A 84 -2.78 20.63 33.60
C ARG A 84 -3.05 21.49 34.84
N VAL A 85 -3.85 21.01 35.79
CA VAL A 85 -4.06 21.73 37.05
C VAL A 85 -2.76 21.88 37.82
N LYS A 86 -1.94 20.82 37.88
CA LYS A 86 -0.59 20.90 38.47
C LYS A 86 0.27 21.98 37.81
N LYS A 87 0.23 22.10 36.49
CA LYS A 87 0.91 23.14 35.71
C LYS A 87 0.37 24.52 36.01
N ILE A 88 -0.97 24.70 36.11
CA ILE A 88 -1.61 25.96 36.48
C ILE A 88 -1.15 26.39 37.89
N LEU A 89 -1.13 25.49 38.85
CA LEU A 89 -0.72 25.82 40.25
C LEU A 89 0.79 26.17 40.32
N VAL A 90 1.63 25.52 39.53
CA VAL A 90 3.07 25.90 39.42
C VAL A 90 3.19 27.29 38.81
N ASN A 91 2.47 27.57 37.75
CA ASN A 91 2.47 28.86 37.08
C ASN A 91 1.88 29.97 37.97
N ALA A 92 0.87 29.68 38.80
CA ALA A 92 0.34 30.61 39.79
C ALA A 92 1.44 31.01 40.80
N GLY A 93 2.33 30.11 41.17
CA GLY A 93 3.51 30.43 41.98
C GLY A 93 4.47 31.38 41.28
N ASN A 94 4.69 31.18 39.98
CA ASN A 94 5.52 32.07 39.17
C ASN A 94 4.90 33.47 39.03
N GLU A 95 3.56 33.54 38.89
CA GLU A 95 2.85 34.85 38.84
C GLU A 95 2.90 35.56 40.19
N ALA A 96 2.72 34.85 41.32
CA ALA A 96 2.87 35.43 42.65
C ALA A 96 4.30 36.02 42.83
N ALA A 97 5.31 35.30 42.45
CA ALA A 97 6.70 35.82 42.47
C ALA A 97 6.90 37.04 41.55
N ARG A 98 6.25 37.06 40.38
CA ARG A 98 6.25 38.18 39.43
C ARG A 98 5.65 39.44 40.01
N PHE A 99 4.55 39.30 40.75
CA PHE A 99 3.88 40.40 41.41
C PHE A 99 4.43 40.66 42.83
N LYS A 100 5.55 40.05 43.18
CA LYS A 100 6.23 40.18 44.48
C LYS A 100 5.30 39.92 45.67
N ALA A 101 4.35 38.98 45.51
CA ALA A 101 3.45 38.56 46.58
C ALA A 101 4.13 37.47 47.43
N ASP A 102 3.97 37.52 48.75
CA ASP A 102 4.53 36.56 49.70
C ASP A 102 3.84 35.19 49.65
N SER A 103 2.61 35.15 49.13
CA SER A 103 1.81 33.92 49.02
C SER A 103 0.96 33.90 47.75
N ILE A 104 0.58 32.70 47.34
CA ILE A 104 -0.24 32.49 46.15
C ILE A 104 -1.70 32.77 46.47
N GLY A 105 -2.25 33.83 45.91
CA GLY A 105 -3.68 34.22 46.04
C GLY A 105 -4.54 33.66 44.90
N THR A 106 -5.85 33.89 45.02
CA THR A 106 -6.86 33.46 44.04
C THR A 106 -6.68 34.16 42.68
N GLU A 107 -6.23 35.40 42.70
CA GLU A 107 -5.89 36.24 41.54
C GLU A 107 -4.75 35.58 40.72
N HIS A 108 -3.70 35.07 41.38
CA HIS A 108 -2.58 34.40 40.72
C HIS A 108 -3.02 33.10 40.07
N ILE A 109 -3.96 32.36 40.72
CA ILE A 109 -4.53 31.14 40.18
C ILE A 109 -5.36 31.44 38.93
N LEU A 110 -6.19 32.49 38.97
CA LEU A 110 -7.01 32.87 37.83
C LEU A 110 -6.14 33.38 36.67
N ILE A 111 -5.11 34.20 36.94
CA ILE A 111 -4.16 34.66 35.91
C ILE A 111 -3.45 33.48 35.25
N ALA A 112 -2.95 32.52 36.02
CA ALA A 112 -2.31 31.33 35.51
C ALA A 112 -3.27 30.47 34.68
N MET A 113 -4.53 30.36 35.06
CA MET A 113 -5.57 29.65 34.34
C MET A 113 -5.89 30.34 33.00
N LEU A 114 -5.99 31.66 32.96
CA LEU A 114 -6.25 32.47 31.76
C LEU A 114 -5.08 32.38 30.75
N LYS A 115 -3.84 32.19 31.24
CA LYS A 115 -2.64 31.99 30.42
C LYS A 115 -2.53 30.59 29.79
N GLU A 116 -3.20 29.59 30.39
CA GLU A 116 -3.25 28.22 29.85
C GLU A 116 -4.46 28.08 28.90
N THR A 117 -4.26 28.49 27.65
CA THR A 117 -5.33 28.60 26.62
C THR A 117 -5.98 27.27 26.25
N ASP A 118 -5.29 26.16 26.45
CA ASP A 118 -5.78 24.80 26.13
C ASP A 118 -6.52 24.14 27.28
N SER A 119 -6.71 24.84 28.41
CA SER A 119 -7.44 24.31 29.56
C SER A 119 -8.95 24.25 29.30
N VAL A 120 -9.63 23.29 29.95
CA VAL A 120 -11.10 23.19 29.89
C VAL A 120 -11.75 24.47 30.41
N ALA A 121 -11.23 25.05 31.48
CA ALA A 121 -11.72 26.34 32.01
C ALA A 121 -11.66 27.47 30.97
N SER A 122 -10.56 27.56 30.22
CA SER A 122 -10.41 28.53 29.12
C SER A 122 -11.44 28.32 28.01
N ARG A 123 -11.73 27.04 27.68
CA ARG A 123 -12.77 26.69 26.69
C ARG A 123 -14.17 27.07 27.18
N LEU A 124 -14.49 26.84 28.47
CA LEU A 124 -15.77 27.23 29.07
C LEU A 124 -15.97 28.75 29.05
N LEU A 125 -14.95 29.51 29.44
CA LEU A 125 -14.98 30.98 29.40
C LEU A 125 -15.18 31.50 27.96
N ASN A 126 -14.52 30.90 26.99
CA ASN A 126 -14.68 31.26 25.57
C ASN A 126 -16.07 30.90 25.04
N THR A 127 -16.66 29.76 25.44
CA THR A 127 -18.01 29.34 25.04
C THR A 127 -19.08 30.31 25.60
N MET A 128 -18.87 30.82 26.81
CA MET A 128 -19.72 31.85 27.40
C MET A 128 -19.53 33.22 26.75
N GLY A 129 -18.61 33.41 25.84
CA GLY A 129 -18.36 34.70 25.17
C GLY A 129 -17.69 35.75 26.05
N VAL A 130 -17.07 35.34 27.14
CA VAL A 130 -16.44 36.25 28.09
C VAL A 130 -15.09 36.73 27.58
N SER A 131 -14.82 38.02 27.67
CA SER A 131 -13.55 38.63 27.26
C SER A 131 -12.46 38.39 28.29
N VAL A 132 -11.51 37.48 27.95
CA VAL A 132 -10.33 37.20 28.79
C VAL A 132 -9.53 38.47 29.08
N LYS A 133 -9.50 39.43 28.16
CA LYS A 133 -8.82 40.72 28.30
C LYS A 133 -9.48 41.54 29.37
N LYS A 134 -10.80 41.57 29.40
CA LYS A 134 -11.57 42.32 30.40
C LYS A 134 -11.35 41.75 31.80
N ILE A 135 -11.46 40.42 31.96
CA ILE A 135 -11.17 39.77 33.26
C ILE A 135 -9.76 40.09 33.74
N TYR A 136 -8.78 40.01 32.84
CA TYR A 136 -7.39 40.25 33.20
C TYR A 136 -7.14 41.71 33.59
N THR A 137 -7.79 42.69 32.93
CA THR A 137 -7.72 44.11 33.25
C THR A 137 -8.32 44.35 34.66
N GLU A 138 -9.52 43.85 34.93
CA GLU A 138 -10.19 44.00 36.21
C GLU A 138 -9.40 43.33 37.36
N LEU A 139 -8.72 42.21 37.10
CA LEU A 139 -7.81 41.58 38.07
C LEU A 139 -6.61 42.46 38.42
N LEU A 140 -5.96 43.08 37.42
CA LEU A 140 -4.82 43.94 37.64
C LEU A 140 -5.24 45.21 38.39
N GLU A 141 -6.37 45.79 38.02
CA GLU A 141 -6.95 46.94 38.75
C GLU A 141 -7.26 46.59 40.19
N GLY A 142 -7.85 45.41 40.44
CA GLY A 142 -8.16 44.94 41.78
C GLY A 142 -6.93 44.61 42.63
N MET A 143 -5.80 44.31 42.02
CA MET A 143 -4.49 44.09 42.64
C MET A 143 -3.73 45.41 42.86
N GLY A 144 -4.19 46.56 42.30
CA GLY A 144 -3.48 47.82 42.34
C GLY A 144 -2.26 47.92 41.42
N GLU A 145 -2.20 47.08 40.41
CA GLU A 145 -1.09 47.01 39.47
C GLU A 145 -1.35 47.81 38.19
N ASP A 146 -0.27 48.32 37.55
CA ASP A 146 -0.39 49.16 36.37
C ASP A 146 -0.83 48.35 35.13
N VAL A 147 -1.90 48.82 34.49
CA VAL A 147 -2.51 48.25 33.27
C VAL A 147 -1.53 48.26 32.08
N SER A 148 -0.45 49.04 32.10
CA SER A 148 0.59 49.02 31.06
C SER A 148 1.25 47.66 30.88
N ARG A 149 1.31 46.85 31.95
CA ARG A 149 1.79 45.45 31.90
C ARG A 149 0.97 44.54 30.98
N LEU A 150 -0.26 44.89 30.74
CA LEU A 150 -1.17 44.22 29.85
C LEU A 150 -0.67 44.23 28.41
N ARG A 151 -0.06 45.34 27.95
CA ARG A 151 0.57 45.47 26.64
C ARG A 151 1.77 44.52 26.47
N GLU A 152 2.59 44.39 27.50
CA GLU A 152 3.75 43.47 27.45
C GLU A 152 3.34 42.01 27.41
N ASP A 153 2.31 41.61 28.19
CA ASP A 153 1.83 40.23 28.19
C ASP A 153 1.15 39.84 26.89
N PHE A 154 0.45 40.75 26.22
CA PHE A 154 -0.14 40.53 24.90
C PHE A 154 0.90 40.59 23.77
N GLN A 155 1.88 41.52 23.81
CA GLN A 155 2.94 41.62 22.81
C GLN A 155 3.93 40.45 22.90
N ASN A 156 4.23 39.91 24.09
CA ASN A 156 5.10 38.77 24.29
C ASN A 156 4.43 37.41 24.09
N GLY A 157 3.18 37.37 23.59
CA GLY A 157 2.45 36.14 23.30
C GLY A 157 2.14 35.27 24.52
N ARG A 158 2.29 35.81 25.75
CA ARG A 158 2.01 35.08 27.02
C ARG A 158 0.52 34.87 27.31
N ILE A 159 -0.32 35.69 26.74
CA ILE A 159 -1.77 35.51 26.66
C ILE A 159 -2.15 35.52 25.19
N ARG A 160 -2.20 34.35 24.58
CA ARG A 160 -2.83 34.22 23.25
C ARG A 160 -4.34 34.39 23.47
N GLN A 161 -4.83 35.59 23.24
CA GLN A 161 -6.22 35.72 22.84
C GLN A 161 -6.30 35.05 21.48
N LYS A 162 -7.10 33.97 21.36
CA LYS A 162 -7.74 33.73 20.07
C LYS A 162 -8.62 34.94 19.85
N ASP A 163 -8.07 36.00 19.21
CA ASP A 163 -8.95 36.90 18.50
C ASP A 163 -9.97 35.99 17.80
N LYS A 164 -11.27 36.39 17.84
CA LYS A 164 -12.22 35.82 16.88
C LYS A 164 -11.56 36.06 15.54
N ARG A 165 -10.71 35.11 15.08
CA ARG A 165 -10.08 35.24 13.78
C ARG A 165 -11.27 35.39 12.85
N ALA A 166 -11.19 36.38 11.97
CA ALA A 166 -12.18 36.54 10.90
C ALA A 166 -12.39 35.22 10.11
N THR A 167 -11.61 34.16 10.42
CA THR A 167 -11.50 32.85 9.76
C THR A 167 -11.67 31.66 10.73
N ALA A 168 -12.56 31.76 11.75
CA ALA A 168 -12.69 30.69 12.75
C ALA A 168 -13.17 29.35 12.16
N MET A 169 -14.10 29.39 11.22
CA MET A 169 -14.64 28.22 10.54
C MET A 169 -13.60 27.64 9.55
N LEU A 170 -12.89 28.52 8.84
CA LEU A 170 -11.77 28.12 7.96
C LEU A 170 -10.69 27.39 8.78
N ASP A 171 -10.26 27.95 9.90
CA ASP A 171 -9.20 27.36 10.74
C ASP A 171 -9.60 26.00 11.34
N GLN A 172 -10.90 25.72 11.46
CA GLN A 172 -11.41 24.43 11.95
C GLN A 172 -11.26 23.32 10.90
N TYR A 173 -11.45 23.63 9.62
CA TYR A 173 -11.45 22.66 8.51
C TYR A 173 -10.27 22.86 7.57
N SER A 174 -9.19 23.47 8.04
CA SER A 174 -8.04 23.76 7.19
C SER A 174 -6.71 23.62 7.89
N ARG A 175 -5.66 23.42 7.09
CA ARG A 175 -4.27 23.38 7.52
C ARG A 175 -3.53 24.59 6.94
N ASP A 176 -2.99 25.44 7.80
CA ASP A 176 -2.22 26.62 7.37
C ASP A 176 -0.79 26.25 7.02
N LEU A 177 -0.47 26.19 5.72
CA LEU A 177 0.85 25.83 5.22
C LEU A 177 1.90 26.90 5.53
N THR A 178 1.52 28.17 5.51
CA THR A 178 2.44 29.28 5.86
C THR A 178 2.84 29.26 7.34
N GLU A 179 1.93 28.87 8.23
CA GLU A 179 2.26 28.70 9.64
C GLU A 179 3.17 27.48 9.86
N LEU A 180 2.93 26.39 9.14
CA LEU A 180 3.79 25.20 9.19
C LEU A 180 5.19 25.48 8.64
N ALA A 181 5.29 26.29 7.57
CA ALA A 181 6.55 26.76 7.03
C ALA A 181 7.35 27.55 8.08
N ARG A 182 6.68 28.50 8.78
CA ARG A 182 7.30 29.25 9.89
C ARG A 182 7.79 28.36 11.02
N GLN A 183 7.07 27.29 11.30
CA GLN A 183 7.44 26.28 12.32
C GLN A 183 8.50 25.29 11.82
N LYS A 184 8.97 25.40 10.57
CA LYS A 184 9.92 24.48 9.93
C LYS A 184 9.46 23.01 9.93
N LYS A 185 8.15 22.80 9.80
CA LYS A 185 7.53 21.46 9.78
C LYS A 185 7.25 20.94 8.38
N LEU A 186 7.41 21.78 7.35
CA LEU A 186 7.30 21.37 5.96
C LEU A 186 8.61 20.76 5.46
N ASP A 187 8.49 19.81 4.56
CA ASP A 187 9.64 19.22 3.89
C ASP A 187 10.29 20.19 2.91
N PRO A 188 11.60 20.09 2.68
CA PRO A 188 12.29 20.89 1.66
C PRO A 188 11.77 20.50 0.28
N VAL A 189 11.44 21.49 -0.56
CA VAL A 189 10.97 21.26 -1.92
C VAL A 189 12.13 21.47 -2.89
N ILE A 190 12.42 20.44 -3.66
CA ILE A 190 13.58 20.40 -4.57
C ILE A 190 13.08 20.14 -5.99
N GLY A 191 13.70 20.83 -6.98
CA GLY A 191 13.46 20.58 -8.40
C GLY A 191 12.11 21.05 -8.95
N ARG A 192 11.38 21.95 -8.22
CA ARG A 192 10.06 22.47 -8.64
C ARG A 192 10.03 24.00 -8.79
N ASP A 193 11.19 24.61 -9.02
CA ASP A 193 11.33 26.07 -9.08
C ASP A 193 10.55 26.69 -10.23
N ALA A 194 10.51 26.05 -11.39
CA ALA A 194 9.82 26.55 -12.57
C ALA A 194 8.29 26.55 -12.35
N GLU A 195 7.73 25.49 -11.78
CA GLU A 195 6.31 25.37 -11.47
C GLU A 195 5.90 26.38 -10.40
N ILE A 196 6.70 26.51 -9.32
CA ILE A 196 6.45 27.47 -8.24
C ILE A 196 6.47 28.90 -8.81
N GLN A 197 7.46 29.27 -9.63
CA GLN A 197 7.50 30.57 -10.28
C GLN A 197 6.28 30.78 -11.18
N ARG A 198 5.86 29.77 -11.91
CA ARG A 198 4.67 29.85 -12.76
C ARG A 198 3.40 30.09 -11.94
N VAL A 199 3.25 29.41 -10.80
CA VAL A 199 2.15 29.63 -9.87
C VAL A 199 2.16 31.06 -9.33
N ILE A 200 3.32 31.59 -8.91
CA ILE A 200 3.49 32.97 -8.44
C ILE A 200 3.09 33.99 -9.54
N GLN A 201 3.53 33.77 -10.79
CA GLN A 201 3.15 34.60 -11.92
C GLN A 201 1.65 34.64 -12.17
N ILE A 202 0.98 33.47 -12.06
CA ILE A 202 -0.48 33.36 -12.24
C ILE A 202 -1.21 34.08 -11.12
N LEU A 203 -0.84 33.84 -9.86
CA LEU A 203 -1.44 34.49 -8.69
C LEU A 203 -1.31 36.02 -8.72
N SER A 204 -0.27 36.56 -9.35
CA SER A 204 -0.03 37.98 -9.50
C SER A 204 -0.82 38.65 -10.64
N ARG A 205 -1.57 37.89 -11.47
CA ARG A 205 -2.38 38.39 -12.56
C ARG A 205 -3.63 39.12 -12.05
N ARG A 206 -4.13 40.08 -12.83
CA ARG A 206 -5.41 40.74 -12.55
C ARG A 206 -6.63 39.85 -12.83
N THR A 207 -6.54 38.99 -13.84
CA THR A 207 -7.57 38.03 -14.27
C THR A 207 -6.93 36.70 -14.55
N LYS A 208 -7.70 35.60 -14.46
CA LYS A 208 -7.19 34.24 -14.55
C LYS A 208 -6.05 33.99 -13.54
N ASN A 209 -6.27 34.42 -12.32
CA ASN A 209 -5.30 34.40 -11.22
C ASN A 209 -5.41 33.15 -10.33
N ASN A 210 -6.11 32.11 -10.79
CA ASN A 210 -6.23 30.84 -10.06
C ASN A 210 -5.44 29.76 -10.82
N PRO A 211 -4.25 29.35 -10.36
CA PRO A 211 -3.51 28.25 -10.95
C PRO A 211 -4.20 26.91 -10.63
N CYS A 212 -4.19 25.99 -11.61
CA CYS A 212 -4.58 24.62 -11.44
C CYS A 212 -3.39 23.70 -11.77
N LEU A 213 -2.84 23.02 -10.79
CA LEU A 213 -1.76 22.06 -10.93
C LEU A 213 -2.33 20.78 -11.54
N ILE A 214 -1.82 20.40 -12.70
CA ILE A 214 -2.29 19.24 -13.46
C ILE A 214 -1.15 18.25 -13.59
N GLY A 215 -1.36 17.02 -13.18
CA GLY A 215 -0.36 15.97 -13.29
C GLY A 215 -0.88 14.66 -12.71
N GLU A 216 -0.14 13.59 -12.95
CA GLU A 216 -0.47 12.27 -12.44
C GLU A 216 -0.40 12.21 -10.90
N PRO A 217 -1.06 11.23 -10.24
CA PRO A 217 -0.94 11.05 -8.80
C PRO A 217 0.52 10.79 -8.40
N GLY A 218 0.99 11.39 -7.30
CA GLY A 218 2.34 11.12 -6.78
C GLY A 218 3.48 11.90 -7.47
N VAL A 219 3.21 12.78 -8.47
CA VAL A 219 4.28 13.58 -9.11
C VAL A 219 4.73 14.80 -8.28
N GLY A 220 4.10 15.05 -7.13
CA GLY A 220 4.50 16.15 -6.23
C GLY A 220 3.71 17.45 -6.42
N LYS A 221 2.45 17.42 -6.85
CA LYS A 221 1.59 18.62 -6.96
C LYS A 221 1.48 19.39 -5.64
N THR A 222 1.30 18.68 -4.54
CA THR A 222 1.20 19.27 -3.19
C THR A 222 2.53 19.89 -2.75
N ALA A 223 3.67 19.26 -3.11
CA ALA A 223 5.00 19.82 -2.84
C ALA A 223 5.22 21.20 -3.51
N VAL A 224 4.70 21.44 -4.72
CA VAL A 224 4.75 22.76 -5.38
C VAL A 224 4.07 23.81 -4.51
N VAL A 225 2.94 23.47 -3.87
CA VAL A 225 2.18 24.39 -3.00
C VAL A 225 2.89 24.61 -1.67
N GLU A 226 3.50 23.57 -1.11
CA GLU A 226 4.34 23.66 0.10
C GLU A 226 5.59 24.52 -0.17
N GLY A 227 6.23 24.37 -1.35
CA GLY A 227 7.32 25.21 -1.79
C GLY A 227 6.94 26.69 -1.95
N LEU A 228 5.73 26.96 -2.44
CA LEU A 228 5.18 28.31 -2.44
C LEU A 228 5.04 28.87 -1.02
N ALA A 229 4.56 28.07 -0.06
CA ALA A 229 4.43 28.48 1.34
C ALA A 229 5.79 28.82 1.96
N LEU A 230 6.83 28.03 1.65
CA LEU A 230 8.20 28.31 2.09
C LEU A 230 8.70 29.65 1.53
N ARG A 231 8.57 29.90 0.21
CA ARG A 231 8.99 31.17 -0.41
C ARG A 231 8.21 32.39 0.10
N ILE A 232 6.91 32.23 0.44
CA ILE A 232 6.14 33.30 1.08
C ILE A 232 6.75 33.68 2.44
N VAL A 233 7.14 32.68 3.24
CA VAL A 233 7.73 32.91 4.57
C VAL A 233 9.14 33.49 4.47
N GLU A 234 9.93 33.07 3.50
CA GLU A 234 11.28 33.57 3.21
C GLU A 234 11.27 34.96 2.57
N GLY A 235 10.11 35.38 2.06
CA GLY A 235 9.96 36.69 1.43
C GLY A 235 10.42 36.76 -0.04
N GLU A 236 10.65 35.59 -0.66
CA GLU A 236 11.07 35.45 -2.07
C GLU A 236 9.90 35.52 -3.06
N VAL A 237 8.89 36.31 -2.75
CA VAL A 237 7.68 36.49 -3.56
C VAL A 237 7.36 37.97 -3.76
N PRO A 238 6.63 38.35 -4.82
CA PRO A 238 6.16 39.72 -5.00
C PRO A 238 5.33 40.24 -3.83
N GLU A 239 5.34 41.55 -3.60
CA GLU A 239 4.59 42.19 -2.50
C GLU A 239 3.10 41.87 -2.48
N THR A 240 2.52 41.54 -3.64
CA THR A 240 1.09 41.15 -3.77
C THR A 240 0.75 39.85 -3.08
N ILE A 241 1.76 38.99 -2.80
CA ILE A 241 1.59 37.68 -2.24
C ILE A 241 2.27 37.55 -0.87
N LYS A 242 3.19 38.44 -0.52
CA LYS A 242 4.06 38.36 0.66
C LYS A 242 3.32 38.21 1.98
N ASP A 243 2.18 38.90 2.14
CA ASP A 243 1.39 38.88 3.36
C ASP A 243 0.21 37.91 3.32
N LYS A 244 0.17 37.03 2.29
CA LYS A 244 -0.90 36.06 2.14
C LYS A 244 -0.67 34.85 3.01
N ARG A 245 -1.76 34.28 3.52
CA ARG A 245 -1.81 32.95 4.17
C ARG A 245 -2.20 31.92 3.13
N LEU A 246 -1.41 30.88 2.99
CA LEU A 246 -1.71 29.74 2.13
C LEU A 246 -2.30 28.62 2.98
N VAL A 247 -3.53 28.24 2.69
CA VAL A 247 -4.33 27.36 3.56
C VAL A 247 -4.92 26.22 2.74
N THR A 248 -4.65 24.99 3.13
CA THR A 248 -5.25 23.78 2.53
C THR A 248 -6.61 23.52 3.18
N LEU A 249 -7.67 23.42 2.39
CA LEU A 249 -9.00 23.11 2.87
C LEU A 249 -9.26 21.59 2.88
N ASP A 250 -9.66 21.06 4.03
CA ASP A 250 -10.09 19.66 4.18
C ASP A 250 -11.59 19.52 3.88
N LEU A 251 -11.87 19.11 2.65
CA LEU A 251 -13.23 18.90 2.18
C LEU A 251 -13.89 17.69 2.83
N SER A 252 -13.12 16.62 3.03
CA SER A 252 -13.61 15.40 3.65
C SER A 252 -14.06 15.66 5.09
N GLY A 253 -13.27 16.45 5.84
CA GLY A 253 -13.63 16.89 7.18
C GLY A 253 -14.89 17.78 7.23
N MET A 254 -15.13 18.57 6.17
CA MET A 254 -16.33 19.40 6.05
C MET A 254 -17.61 18.61 5.76
N VAL A 255 -17.50 17.50 5.04
CA VAL A 255 -18.61 16.57 4.76
C VAL A 255 -18.88 15.69 5.96
N ALA A 256 -17.83 15.26 6.66
CA ALA A 256 -17.96 14.40 7.83
C ALA A 256 -18.80 15.10 8.93
N GLY A 257 -19.83 14.39 9.43
CA GLY A 257 -20.75 14.89 10.44
C GLY A 257 -21.86 15.81 9.93
N SER A 258 -21.98 16.05 8.62
CA SER A 258 -23.17 16.67 8.05
C SER A 258 -24.25 15.61 7.79
N LYS A 259 -25.40 15.71 8.47
CA LYS A 259 -26.53 14.79 8.25
C LYS A 259 -27.34 15.13 6.98
N TYR A 260 -27.26 16.35 6.52
CA TYR A 260 -28.03 16.87 5.39
C TYR A 260 -27.14 17.68 4.44
N ARG A 261 -27.43 17.59 3.13
CA ARG A 261 -26.75 18.35 2.07
C ARG A 261 -26.65 19.86 2.34
N GLY A 262 -27.69 20.45 2.91
CA GLY A 262 -27.74 21.88 3.23
C GLY A 262 -26.71 22.33 4.27
N GLU A 263 -26.34 21.47 5.21
CA GLU A 263 -25.33 21.80 6.22
C GLU A 263 -23.92 21.96 5.62
N PHE A 264 -23.56 21.11 4.68
CA PHE A 264 -22.29 21.20 3.94
C PHE A 264 -22.23 22.48 3.08
N GLU A 265 -23.32 22.76 2.35
CA GLU A 265 -23.42 23.99 1.54
C GLU A 265 -23.30 25.25 2.42
N GLU A 266 -23.90 25.24 3.59
CA GLU A 266 -23.82 26.36 4.54
C GLU A 266 -22.39 26.52 5.11
N ARG A 267 -21.71 25.41 5.45
CA ARG A 267 -20.31 25.43 5.91
C ARG A 267 -19.38 26.03 4.85
N ILE A 268 -19.49 25.60 3.58
CA ILE A 268 -18.70 26.16 2.49
C ILE A 268 -19.00 27.67 2.30
N LYS A 269 -20.28 28.07 2.29
CA LYS A 269 -20.65 29.48 2.18
C LYS A 269 -20.02 30.33 3.28
N ARG A 270 -20.02 29.84 4.52
CA ARG A 270 -19.39 30.54 5.67
C ARG A 270 -17.87 30.63 5.48
N VAL A 271 -17.20 29.53 5.08
CA VAL A 271 -15.75 29.55 4.83
C VAL A 271 -15.39 30.56 3.72
N ILE A 272 -16.12 30.56 2.59
CA ILE A 272 -15.90 31.53 1.51
C ILE A 272 -16.12 32.96 1.99
N ALA A 273 -17.14 33.22 2.81
CA ALA A 273 -17.39 34.53 3.37
C ALA A 273 -16.24 34.98 4.31
N GLU A 274 -15.71 34.10 5.13
CA GLU A 274 -14.56 34.35 5.98
C GLU A 274 -13.30 34.66 5.16
N VAL A 275 -13.00 33.87 4.12
CA VAL A 275 -11.86 34.09 3.22
C VAL A 275 -11.96 35.42 2.52
N ARG A 276 -13.15 35.77 2.00
CA ARG A 276 -13.39 37.05 1.35
C ARG A 276 -13.20 38.22 2.29
N ASN A 277 -13.71 38.12 3.52
CA ASN A 277 -13.61 39.20 4.52
C ASN A 277 -12.17 39.34 5.03
N ALA A 278 -11.41 38.26 5.11
CA ALA A 278 -10.01 38.30 5.51
C ALA A 278 -9.11 38.97 4.43
N GLY A 279 -9.39 38.72 3.15
CA GLY A 279 -8.69 39.31 2.00
C GLY A 279 -7.23 38.86 1.79
N ASN A 280 -6.63 38.24 2.79
CA ASN A 280 -5.21 37.79 2.78
C ASN A 280 -5.04 36.28 2.72
N VAL A 281 -6.06 35.53 2.31
CA VAL A 281 -6.03 34.07 2.26
C VAL A 281 -6.00 33.59 0.81
N ILE A 282 -5.08 32.66 0.51
CA ILE A 282 -5.07 31.85 -0.69
C ILE A 282 -5.50 30.44 -0.27
N LEU A 283 -6.56 29.92 -0.89
CA LEU A 283 -7.02 28.56 -0.65
C LEU A 283 -6.27 27.59 -1.55
N PHE A 284 -5.87 26.46 -1.01
CA PHE A 284 -5.44 25.30 -1.78
C PHE A 284 -6.48 24.21 -1.65
N LEU A 285 -6.91 23.67 -2.79
CA LEU A 285 -7.82 22.56 -2.92
C LEU A 285 -7.12 21.42 -3.66
N ASP A 286 -6.76 20.40 -2.91
CA ASP A 286 -6.34 19.15 -3.53
C ASP A 286 -7.57 18.41 -4.07
N GLU A 287 -7.41 17.67 -5.16
CA GLU A 287 -8.50 16.98 -5.86
C GLU A 287 -9.72 17.91 -6.14
N ILE A 288 -9.44 19.08 -6.71
CA ILE A 288 -10.48 20.10 -6.95
C ILE A 288 -11.70 19.57 -7.73
N HIS A 289 -11.54 18.50 -8.52
CA HIS A 289 -12.61 17.84 -9.25
C HIS A 289 -13.70 17.27 -8.33
N THR A 290 -13.37 16.93 -7.08
CA THR A 290 -14.34 16.42 -6.10
C THR A 290 -15.42 17.44 -5.74
N ILE A 291 -15.10 18.74 -5.82
CA ILE A 291 -16.07 19.83 -5.59
C ILE A 291 -16.86 20.17 -6.85
N ILE A 292 -16.21 20.06 -8.02
CA ILE A 292 -16.72 20.58 -9.29
C ILE A 292 -17.52 19.51 -10.04
N GLY A 293 -17.19 18.22 -9.87
CA GLY A 293 -17.72 17.14 -10.69
C GLY A 293 -18.80 16.28 -10.06
N ALA A 294 -19.13 16.50 -8.82
CA ALA A 294 -20.04 15.63 -8.06
C ALA A 294 -21.53 15.75 -8.46
N GLY A 295 -21.89 16.52 -9.51
CA GLY A 295 -23.28 16.80 -9.91
C GLY A 295 -23.99 15.75 -10.76
N GLY A 296 -23.35 14.63 -11.14
CA GLY A 296 -23.91 13.67 -12.10
C GLY A 296 -24.65 12.48 -11.49
N ALA A 297 -24.51 12.17 -10.22
CA ALA A 297 -25.24 11.12 -9.54
C ALA A 297 -26.26 11.72 -8.56
N GLU A 298 -27.46 11.16 -8.48
CA GLU A 298 -28.49 11.56 -7.49
C GLU A 298 -27.90 11.50 -6.08
N GLY A 299 -27.60 12.69 -5.49
CA GLY A 299 -27.02 12.82 -4.16
C GLY A 299 -25.60 13.41 -4.11
N ALA A 300 -24.95 13.70 -5.22
CA ALA A 300 -23.60 14.26 -5.24
C ALA A 300 -23.57 15.75 -4.86
N LEU A 301 -22.51 16.15 -4.14
CA LEU A 301 -22.32 17.48 -3.55
C LEU A 301 -21.85 18.48 -4.63
N ASP A 302 -22.72 19.34 -5.11
CA ASP A 302 -22.34 20.37 -6.10
C ASP A 302 -22.01 21.69 -5.39
N ALA A 303 -20.76 21.81 -4.93
CA ALA A 303 -20.24 23.07 -4.38
C ALA A 303 -19.77 24.04 -5.47
N SER A 304 -19.73 23.62 -6.74
CA SER A 304 -19.30 24.48 -7.86
C SER A 304 -20.15 25.71 -7.99
N ASN A 305 -21.47 25.60 -7.82
CA ASN A 305 -22.41 26.71 -7.89
C ASN A 305 -22.20 27.77 -6.79
N ILE A 306 -21.57 27.40 -5.68
CA ILE A 306 -21.22 28.32 -4.58
C ILE A 306 -19.88 29.03 -4.87
N LEU A 307 -18.92 28.32 -5.45
CA LEU A 307 -17.60 28.85 -5.77
C LEU A 307 -17.59 29.76 -7.02
N LYS A 308 -18.33 29.38 -8.06
CA LYS A 308 -18.39 30.10 -9.35
C LYS A 308 -18.61 31.59 -9.23
N PRO A 309 -19.58 32.11 -8.43
CA PRO A 309 -19.79 33.56 -8.31
C PRO A 309 -18.60 34.31 -7.72
N SER A 310 -17.96 33.75 -6.70
CA SER A 310 -16.82 34.39 -6.01
C SER A 310 -15.55 34.32 -6.86
N LEU A 311 -15.32 33.22 -7.59
CA LEU A 311 -14.25 33.10 -8.57
C LEU A 311 -14.48 34.03 -9.76
N ALA A 312 -15.76 34.19 -10.21
CA ALA A 312 -16.10 35.08 -11.33
C ALA A 312 -15.80 36.55 -11.03
N ARG A 313 -16.02 36.97 -9.77
CA ARG A 313 -15.75 38.34 -9.32
C ARG A 313 -14.30 38.61 -8.92
N GLY A 314 -13.48 37.55 -8.86
CA GLY A 314 -12.09 37.66 -8.39
C GLY A 314 -11.96 37.92 -6.88
N GLU A 315 -13.00 37.63 -6.12
CA GLU A 315 -13.07 37.84 -4.66
C GLU A 315 -12.32 36.72 -3.92
N LEU A 316 -12.00 35.60 -4.60
CA LEU A 316 -11.33 34.43 -4.07
C LEU A 316 -10.10 34.11 -4.90
N GLN A 317 -8.96 33.89 -4.26
CA GLN A 317 -7.77 33.31 -4.84
C GLN A 317 -7.65 31.86 -4.44
N LEU A 318 -7.54 30.96 -5.43
CA LEU A 318 -7.57 29.54 -5.25
C LEU A 318 -6.49 28.85 -6.11
N ILE A 319 -5.78 27.91 -5.51
CA ILE A 319 -4.89 26.98 -6.19
C ILE A 319 -5.62 25.62 -6.19
N GLY A 320 -5.83 25.03 -7.36
CA GLY A 320 -6.37 23.69 -7.48
C GLY A 320 -5.29 22.69 -7.83
N ALA A 321 -5.45 21.43 -7.42
CA ALA A 321 -4.65 20.31 -7.93
C ALA A 321 -5.60 19.21 -8.42
N THR A 322 -5.27 18.59 -9.56
CA THR A 322 -6.06 17.50 -10.14
C THR A 322 -5.24 16.70 -11.15
N THR A 323 -5.80 15.62 -11.71
CA THR A 323 -5.22 14.90 -12.83
C THR A 323 -5.60 15.54 -14.16
N LEU A 324 -4.89 15.21 -15.25
CA LEU A 324 -5.20 15.72 -16.59
C LEU A 324 -6.59 15.27 -17.07
N GLU A 325 -6.97 14.04 -16.78
CA GLU A 325 -8.25 13.46 -17.14
C GLU A 325 -9.41 14.19 -16.45
N GLU A 326 -9.31 14.36 -15.13
CA GLU A 326 -10.31 15.04 -14.32
C GLU A 326 -10.42 16.55 -14.67
N TYR A 327 -9.28 17.18 -14.99
CA TYR A 327 -9.28 18.56 -15.46
C TYR A 327 -10.11 18.72 -16.72
N ARG A 328 -9.88 17.86 -17.72
CA ARG A 328 -10.65 17.86 -19.00
C ARG A 328 -12.11 17.56 -18.78
N LYS A 329 -12.42 16.61 -17.91
CA LYS A 329 -13.79 16.14 -17.65
C LYS A 329 -14.64 17.18 -16.92
N HIS A 330 -14.07 17.88 -15.94
CA HIS A 330 -14.81 18.71 -14.99
C HIS A 330 -14.53 20.22 -15.11
N ILE A 331 -13.34 20.65 -15.47
CA ILE A 331 -12.97 22.08 -15.51
C ILE A 331 -13.04 22.63 -16.93
N GLU A 332 -12.45 21.94 -17.89
CA GLU A 332 -12.35 22.40 -19.28
C GLU A 332 -13.73 22.41 -19.98
N LYS A 333 -14.65 21.50 -19.59
CA LYS A 333 -16.02 21.49 -20.09
C LYS A 333 -16.90 22.61 -19.56
N ASP A 334 -16.53 23.23 -18.45
CA ASP A 334 -17.27 24.33 -17.85
C ASP A 334 -16.67 25.68 -18.24
N ALA A 335 -17.27 26.36 -19.18
CA ALA A 335 -16.78 27.64 -19.72
C ALA A 335 -16.60 28.75 -18.66
N ALA A 336 -17.27 28.68 -17.51
CA ALA A 336 -17.10 29.63 -16.42
C ALA A 336 -15.83 29.35 -15.61
N LEU A 337 -15.47 28.10 -15.42
CA LEU A 337 -14.26 27.68 -14.71
C LEU A 337 -13.03 27.75 -15.61
N GLU A 338 -13.10 27.31 -16.85
CA GLU A 338 -12.01 27.39 -17.84
C GLU A 338 -11.44 28.81 -17.98
N ARG A 339 -12.33 29.82 -17.96
CA ARG A 339 -11.92 31.24 -18.03
C ARG A 339 -11.27 31.76 -16.76
N ARG A 340 -11.28 31.01 -15.66
CA ARG A 340 -10.79 31.43 -14.34
C ARG A 340 -9.56 30.68 -13.90
N PHE A 341 -9.45 29.40 -14.27
CA PHE A 341 -8.28 28.58 -13.98
C PHE A 341 -7.23 28.68 -15.08
N GLN A 342 -5.98 28.66 -14.67
CA GLN A 342 -4.84 28.58 -15.58
C GLN A 342 -4.09 27.29 -15.29
N PRO A 343 -4.01 26.35 -16.26
CA PRO A 343 -3.31 25.09 -16.03
C PRO A 343 -1.80 25.31 -15.87
N VAL A 344 -1.22 24.59 -14.93
CA VAL A 344 0.21 24.44 -14.69
C VAL A 344 0.49 22.95 -14.68
N LYS A 345 1.20 22.46 -15.69
CA LYS A 345 1.54 21.05 -15.81
C LYS A 345 2.68 20.71 -14.86
N VAL A 346 2.48 19.69 -14.05
CA VAL A 346 3.49 19.10 -13.16
C VAL A 346 3.81 17.72 -13.71
N GLU A 347 4.95 17.59 -14.33
CA GLU A 347 5.40 16.35 -14.95
C GLU A 347 6.10 15.43 -13.95
N GLU A 348 6.17 14.14 -14.27
CA GLU A 348 7.00 13.20 -13.53
C GLU A 348 8.46 13.64 -13.60
N PRO A 349 9.19 13.72 -12.48
CA PRO A 349 10.60 14.10 -12.50
C PRO A 349 11.45 13.04 -13.20
N THR A 350 12.56 13.48 -13.77
CA THR A 350 13.60 12.57 -14.29
C THR A 350 14.21 11.75 -13.16
N GLU A 351 14.96 10.71 -13.51
CA GLU A 351 15.65 9.89 -12.48
C GLU A 351 16.64 10.72 -11.66
N GLU A 352 17.35 11.63 -12.30
CA GLU A 352 18.33 12.52 -11.65
C GLU A 352 17.64 13.47 -10.67
N GLU A 353 16.59 14.14 -11.10
CA GLU A 353 15.78 15.03 -10.25
C GLU A 353 15.13 14.26 -9.09
N ALA A 354 14.64 13.04 -9.34
CA ALA A 354 14.06 12.21 -8.29
C ALA A 354 15.11 11.80 -7.25
N VAL A 355 16.35 11.50 -7.66
CA VAL A 355 17.46 11.23 -6.73
C VAL A 355 17.74 12.46 -5.86
N ASP A 356 17.80 13.65 -6.47
CA ASP A 356 18.04 14.91 -5.75
C ASP A 356 16.92 15.20 -4.73
N ILE A 357 15.66 14.98 -5.10
CA ILE A 357 14.51 15.11 -4.19
C ILE A 357 14.67 14.16 -3.01
N LEU A 358 14.95 12.87 -3.26
CA LEU A 358 15.10 11.88 -2.20
C LEU A 358 16.33 12.16 -1.31
N MET A 359 17.42 12.65 -1.88
CA MET A 359 18.60 13.07 -1.11
C MET A 359 18.28 14.22 -0.15
N GLY A 360 17.45 15.17 -0.56
CA GLY A 360 16.99 16.24 0.31
C GLY A 360 16.03 15.79 1.42
N LEU A 361 15.26 14.73 1.18
CA LEU A 361 14.32 14.16 2.16
C LEU A 361 14.99 13.13 3.09
N LYS A 362 16.11 12.57 2.69
CA LYS A 362 16.84 11.48 3.34
C LYS A 362 16.99 11.69 4.85
N SER A 363 17.50 12.85 5.27
CA SER A 363 17.75 13.14 6.68
C SER A 363 16.48 13.08 7.55
N ARG A 364 15.33 13.44 7.02
CA ARG A 364 14.07 13.37 7.76
C ARG A 364 13.58 11.93 7.93
N TYR A 365 13.72 11.10 6.90
CA TYR A 365 13.42 9.67 7.00
C TYR A 365 14.38 8.95 7.93
N GLU A 366 15.67 9.31 7.93
CA GLU A 366 16.68 8.81 8.87
C GLU A 366 16.31 9.14 10.31
N GLU A 367 15.90 10.37 10.58
CA GLU A 367 15.46 10.81 11.90
C GLU A 367 14.18 10.11 12.35
N HIS A 368 13.18 10.00 11.46
CA HIS A 368 11.89 9.37 11.79
C HIS A 368 12.04 7.89 12.14
N HIS A 369 12.79 7.14 11.35
CA HIS A 369 12.98 5.70 11.54
C HIS A 369 14.16 5.34 12.41
N SER A 370 15.03 6.30 12.77
CA SER A 370 16.29 6.07 13.49
C SER A 370 17.17 5.04 12.77
N VAL A 371 17.33 5.19 11.46
CA VAL A 371 18.16 4.36 10.58
C VAL A 371 19.05 5.25 9.72
N LYS A 372 20.16 4.73 9.23
CA LYS A 372 20.97 5.40 8.21
C LYS A 372 20.62 4.88 6.83
N ILE A 373 20.45 5.76 5.86
CA ILE A 373 20.14 5.42 4.47
C ILE A 373 21.38 5.73 3.63
N THR A 374 21.91 4.76 2.87
CA THR A 374 23.05 5.01 2.00
C THR A 374 22.65 5.74 0.74
N ASP A 375 23.58 6.47 0.10
CA ASP A 375 23.30 7.16 -1.16
C ASP A 375 23.03 6.15 -2.30
N GLU A 376 23.65 4.97 -2.23
CA GLU A 376 23.40 3.86 -3.14
C GLU A 376 21.95 3.34 -2.98
N ALA A 377 21.44 3.28 -1.76
CA ALA A 377 20.05 2.89 -1.50
C ALA A 377 19.07 3.89 -2.13
N VAL A 378 19.33 5.20 -2.03
CA VAL A 378 18.50 6.24 -2.66
C VAL A 378 18.49 6.07 -4.18
N LYS A 379 19.66 5.94 -4.80
CA LYS A 379 19.78 5.71 -6.25
C LYS A 379 19.10 4.40 -6.68
N ALA A 380 19.26 3.34 -5.88
CA ALA A 380 18.60 2.07 -6.12
C ALA A 380 17.08 2.19 -6.01
N ALA A 381 16.55 2.92 -5.03
CA ALA A 381 15.12 3.14 -4.87
C ALA A 381 14.49 3.80 -6.11
N VAL A 382 15.13 4.84 -6.65
CA VAL A 382 14.66 5.49 -7.89
C VAL A 382 14.75 4.55 -9.09
N ARG A 383 15.92 3.94 -9.32
CA ARG A 383 16.15 3.05 -10.47
C ARG A 383 15.22 1.84 -10.45
N LEU A 384 15.09 1.17 -9.30
CA LEU A 384 14.29 -0.05 -9.18
C LEU A 384 12.79 0.25 -9.19
N SER A 385 12.34 1.34 -8.56
CA SER A 385 10.93 1.75 -8.63
C SER A 385 10.53 2.11 -10.05
N LYS A 386 11.36 2.82 -10.81
CA LYS A 386 11.08 3.15 -12.20
C LYS A 386 10.98 1.90 -13.08
N ARG A 387 11.83 0.90 -12.83
CA ARG A 387 11.89 -0.32 -13.63
C ARG A 387 10.80 -1.33 -13.31
N TYR A 388 10.40 -1.45 -12.05
CA TYR A 388 9.55 -2.56 -11.58
C TYR A 388 8.19 -2.12 -11.02
N ILE A 389 7.99 -0.82 -10.74
CA ILE A 389 6.72 -0.28 -10.24
C ILE A 389 6.15 0.67 -11.27
N ASN A 390 5.23 0.17 -12.11
CA ASN A 390 4.70 0.90 -13.27
C ASN A 390 3.31 1.51 -13.02
N ASP A 391 2.68 1.19 -11.90
CA ASP A 391 1.35 1.68 -11.51
C ASP A 391 1.39 3.00 -10.74
N ARG A 392 2.57 3.52 -10.43
CA ARG A 392 2.81 4.77 -9.69
C ARG A 392 3.90 5.59 -10.35
N PHE A 393 3.97 6.87 -9.99
CA PHE A 393 4.91 7.84 -10.56
C PHE A 393 5.99 8.26 -9.58
N LEU A 394 7.13 8.69 -10.09
CA LEU A 394 8.18 9.33 -9.30
C LEU A 394 7.71 10.74 -8.86
N PRO A 395 8.17 11.24 -7.71
CA PRO A 395 9.07 10.62 -6.74
C PRO A 395 8.37 9.70 -5.74
N ASP A 396 7.04 9.69 -5.67
CA ASP A 396 6.22 9.05 -4.63
C ASP A 396 6.54 7.56 -4.45
N LYS A 397 6.59 6.78 -5.55
CA LYS A 397 6.93 5.35 -5.50
C LYS A 397 8.33 5.06 -4.94
N ALA A 398 9.28 5.96 -5.11
CA ALA A 398 10.64 5.80 -4.60
C ALA A 398 10.72 6.23 -3.12
N ILE A 399 9.94 7.25 -2.73
CA ILE A 399 9.76 7.67 -1.35
C ILE A 399 9.13 6.54 -0.53
N ASP A 400 8.03 5.97 -1.01
CA ASP A 400 7.35 4.85 -0.36
C ASP A 400 8.29 3.65 -0.16
N LEU A 401 9.16 3.35 -1.15
CA LEU A 401 10.15 2.29 -1.02
C LEU A 401 11.16 2.55 0.09
N ILE A 402 11.66 3.77 0.21
CA ILE A 402 12.60 4.15 1.26
C ILE A 402 11.92 4.08 2.63
N ASP A 403 10.69 4.58 2.72
CA ASP A 403 9.90 4.56 3.95
C ASP A 403 9.66 3.13 4.45
N GLU A 404 9.19 2.25 3.57
CA GLU A 404 8.95 0.86 3.92
C GLU A 404 10.23 0.07 4.20
N ALA A 405 11.30 0.28 3.43
CA ALA A 405 12.59 -0.36 3.66
C ALA A 405 13.16 0.05 5.03
N SER A 406 13.04 1.32 5.39
CA SER A 406 13.47 1.87 6.68
C SER A 406 12.64 1.31 7.83
N SER A 407 11.32 1.31 7.69
CA SER A 407 10.38 0.72 8.65
C SER A 407 10.67 -0.77 8.89
N ARG A 408 10.88 -1.52 7.80
CA ARG A 408 11.20 -2.94 7.86
C ARG A 408 12.53 -3.21 8.56
N THR A 409 13.57 -2.45 8.25
CA THR A 409 14.89 -2.57 8.88
C THR A 409 14.77 -2.37 10.38
N ARG A 410 14.01 -1.39 10.82
CA ARG A 410 13.68 -1.15 12.22
C ARG A 410 12.92 -2.31 12.85
N LEU A 411 11.88 -2.82 12.19
CA LEU A 411 11.07 -3.95 12.69
C LEU A 411 11.92 -5.23 12.85
N LEU A 412 12.80 -5.52 11.88
CA LEU A 412 13.69 -6.69 11.95
C LEU A 412 14.69 -6.57 13.12
N ALA A 413 15.18 -5.38 13.40
CA ALA A 413 16.04 -5.13 14.56
C ALA A 413 15.29 -5.36 15.89
N TYR A 414 14.01 -5.00 15.96
CA TYR A 414 13.15 -5.26 17.13
C TYR A 414 12.65 -6.71 17.25
N ALA A 415 12.88 -7.56 16.24
CA ALA A 415 12.46 -8.95 16.30
C ALA A 415 13.19 -9.70 17.41
N VAL A 416 12.44 -10.20 18.40
CA VAL A 416 12.99 -10.96 19.52
C VAL A 416 13.67 -12.23 19.01
N PRO A 417 14.98 -12.46 19.30
CA PRO A 417 15.72 -13.63 18.87
C PRO A 417 15.04 -14.94 19.23
N ALA A 418 15.15 -15.93 18.35
CA ALA A 418 14.51 -17.24 18.53
C ALA A 418 14.93 -17.92 19.85
N ASP A 419 16.15 -17.67 20.32
CA ASP A 419 16.65 -18.23 21.57
C ASP A 419 15.96 -17.65 22.81
N ILE A 420 15.58 -16.36 22.77
CA ILE A 420 14.79 -15.72 23.84
C ILE A 420 13.40 -16.32 23.86
N LYS A 421 12.73 -16.45 22.70
CA LYS A 421 11.40 -17.07 22.60
C LYS A 421 11.40 -18.53 23.06
N LYS A 422 12.44 -19.31 22.71
CA LYS A 422 12.59 -20.70 23.17
C LYS A 422 12.73 -20.79 24.68
N LEU A 423 13.54 -19.89 25.28
CA LEU A 423 13.72 -19.85 26.73
C LEU A 423 12.44 -19.41 27.46
N GLU A 424 11.70 -18.46 26.93
CA GLU A 424 10.42 -18.03 27.48
C GLU A 424 9.42 -19.20 27.51
N LYS A 425 9.30 -19.93 26.39
CA LYS A 425 8.44 -21.12 26.32
C LYS A 425 8.85 -22.20 27.32
N GLN A 426 10.17 -22.46 27.44
CA GLN A 426 10.67 -23.43 28.41
C GLN A 426 10.43 -23.01 29.88
N ILE A 427 10.45 -21.71 30.17
CA ILE A 427 10.14 -21.18 31.51
C ILE A 427 8.66 -21.33 31.80
N GLU A 428 7.80 -21.17 30.83
CA GLU A 428 6.35 -21.36 30.92
C GLU A 428 6.01 -22.84 31.14
N GLU A 429 6.61 -23.75 30.36
CA GLU A 429 6.48 -25.22 30.56
C GLU A 429 6.90 -25.62 31.97
N LEU A 430 8.06 -25.16 32.47
CA LEU A 430 8.50 -25.43 33.83
C LEU A 430 7.58 -24.81 34.90
N SER A 431 6.89 -23.71 34.60
CA SER A 431 5.91 -23.11 35.50
C SER A 431 4.69 -24.04 35.66
N GLN A 432 4.21 -24.58 34.53
CA GLN A 432 3.10 -25.55 34.54
C GLN A 432 3.46 -26.87 35.23
N GLU A 433 4.66 -27.39 34.99
CA GLU A 433 5.17 -28.59 35.68
C GLU A 433 5.29 -28.39 37.19
N LYS A 434 5.80 -27.21 37.62
CA LYS A 434 5.88 -26.85 39.03
C LYS A 434 4.52 -26.82 39.70
N GLU A 435 3.52 -26.19 39.05
CA GLU A 435 2.14 -26.16 39.57
C GLU A 435 1.52 -27.55 39.63
N ALA A 436 1.78 -28.40 38.63
CA ALA A 436 1.32 -29.78 38.62
C ALA A 436 1.98 -30.62 39.76
N ALA A 437 3.28 -30.40 40.04
CA ALA A 437 3.98 -31.04 41.14
C ALA A 437 3.44 -30.61 42.52
N ILE A 438 3.15 -29.29 42.66
CA ILE A 438 2.55 -28.75 43.90
C ILE A 438 1.13 -29.38 44.13
N LYS A 439 0.31 -29.47 43.09
CA LYS A 439 -1.02 -30.08 43.17
C LYS A 439 -0.97 -31.56 43.55
N LYS A 440 0.14 -32.26 43.26
CA LYS A 440 0.40 -33.66 43.63
C LYS A 440 1.14 -33.80 44.96
N GLU A 441 1.32 -32.72 45.73
CA GLU A 441 2.03 -32.65 47.03
C GLU A 441 3.50 -33.11 46.98
N LYS A 442 4.13 -33.11 45.80
CA LYS A 442 5.56 -33.47 45.57
C LYS A 442 6.45 -32.26 45.72
N TYR A 443 6.66 -31.81 46.90
CA TYR A 443 7.39 -30.55 47.22
C TYR A 443 8.88 -30.57 46.84
N ASP A 444 9.54 -31.74 46.96
CA ASP A 444 10.95 -31.87 46.57
C ASP A 444 11.14 -31.69 45.04
N GLU A 445 10.30 -32.33 44.23
CA GLU A 445 10.28 -32.17 42.77
C GLU A 445 9.98 -30.69 42.38
N ALA A 446 9.04 -30.07 43.07
CA ALA A 446 8.67 -28.65 42.86
C ALA A 446 9.84 -27.67 43.19
N SER A 447 10.63 -28.01 44.24
CA SER A 447 11.82 -27.24 44.64
C SER A 447 12.91 -27.31 43.57
N ASP A 448 13.16 -28.47 43.00
CA ASP A 448 14.19 -28.64 41.97
C ASP A 448 13.75 -27.99 40.63
N ILE A 449 12.49 -28.06 40.23
CA ILE A 449 11.91 -27.35 39.08
C ILE A 449 12.05 -25.83 39.31
N LYS A 450 11.82 -25.33 40.53
CA LYS A 450 12.01 -23.90 40.85
C LYS A 450 13.47 -23.45 40.68
N LYS A 451 14.43 -24.26 41.08
CA LYS A 451 15.87 -23.98 40.87
C LYS A 451 16.20 -23.91 39.38
N GLN A 452 15.71 -24.83 38.59
CA GLN A 452 15.89 -24.83 37.13
C GLN A 452 15.23 -23.61 36.50
N GLN A 453 13.98 -23.27 36.86
CA GLN A 453 13.26 -22.10 36.41
C GLN A 453 14.05 -20.80 36.74
N THR A 454 14.57 -20.68 37.94
CA THR A 454 15.38 -19.52 38.35
C THR A 454 16.64 -19.37 37.49
N ARG A 455 17.39 -20.47 37.27
CA ARG A 455 18.58 -20.47 36.41
C ARG A 455 18.25 -20.04 34.98
N LYS A 456 17.14 -20.52 34.41
CA LYS A 456 16.67 -20.13 33.05
C LYS A 456 16.22 -18.67 33.03
N LYS A 457 15.54 -18.16 34.07
CA LYS A 457 15.14 -16.74 34.17
C LYS A 457 16.38 -15.82 34.20
N THR A 458 17.38 -16.14 34.99
CA THR A 458 18.66 -15.36 35.04
C THR A 458 19.36 -15.38 33.67
N ARG A 459 19.34 -16.53 32.97
CA ARG A 459 19.88 -16.61 31.59
C ARG A 459 19.08 -15.77 30.61
N LEU A 460 17.76 -15.78 30.71
CA LEU A 460 16.87 -14.97 29.90
C LEU A 460 17.12 -13.46 30.07
N GLU A 461 17.25 -13.00 31.32
CA GLU A 461 17.56 -11.60 31.64
C GLU A 461 18.92 -11.18 31.06
N LYS A 462 19.93 -12.03 31.19
CA LYS A 462 21.25 -11.76 30.58
C LYS A 462 21.20 -11.66 29.06
N LEU A 463 20.42 -12.52 28.40
CA LEU A 463 20.22 -12.48 26.95
C LEU A 463 19.39 -11.26 26.52
N LYS A 464 18.37 -10.91 27.28
CA LYS A 464 17.58 -9.70 27.02
C LYS A 464 18.40 -8.42 27.17
N ASN A 465 19.27 -8.34 28.20
CA ASN A 465 20.13 -7.20 28.38
C ASN A 465 21.19 -7.09 27.27
N LYS A 466 21.83 -8.20 26.89
CA LYS A 466 22.75 -8.22 25.74
C LYS A 466 22.09 -7.82 24.45
N TRP A 467 20.87 -8.30 24.21
CA TRP A 467 20.10 -7.93 23.02
C TRP A 467 19.75 -6.43 23.02
N ARG A 468 19.36 -5.86 24.18
CA ARG A 468 19.13 -4.41 24.30
C ARG A 468 20.39 -3.60 24.07
N GLU A 469 21.51 -3.98 24.66
CA GLU A 469 22.80 -3.33 24.45
C GLU A 469 23.26 -3.39 22.99
N GLN A 470 23.03 -4.52 22.33
CA GLN A 470 23.30 -4.66 20.88
C GLN A 470 22.39 -3.77 20.03
N MET A 471 21.14 -3.59 20.42
CA MET A 471 20.20 -2.70 19.73
C MET A 471 20.60 -1.23 19.87
N ASP A 472 21.02 -0.81 21.05
CA ASP A 472 21.43 0.58 21.30
C ASP A 472 22.74 0.95 20.60
N THR A 473 23.60 -0.05 20.28
CA THR A 473 24.91 0.15 19.64
C THR A 473 24.94 -0.14 18.13
N SER A 474 23.94 -0.82 17.56
CA SER A 474 23.92 -1.13 16.13
C SER A 474 23.34 0.02 15.32
N GLU A 475 24.16 0.67 14.50
CA GLU A 475 23.66 1.55 13.45
C GLU A 475 22.88 0.72 12.44
N LEU A 476 21.57 0.92 12.39
CA LEU A 476 20.70 0.30 11.40
C LEU A 476 20.91 1.01 10.06
N VAL A 477 21.39 0.29 9.07
CA VAL A 477 21.70 0.84 7.74
C VAL A 477 20.75 0.25 6.71
N VAL A 478 20.15 1.11 5.90
CA VAL A 478 19.40 0.73 4.70
C VAL A 478 20.33 0.85 3.50
N ASP A 479 20.60 -0.28 2.89
CA ASP A 479 21.45 -0.42 1.70
C ASP A 479 20.65 -0.79 0.43
N GLU A 480 21.33 -0.92 -0.71
CA GLU A 480 20.75 -1.33 -1.99
C GLU A 480 20.03 -2.69 -1.89
N ASP A 481 20.58 -3.63 -1.11
CA ASP A 481 20.02 -4.98 -1.00
C ASP A 481 18.69 -4.98 -0.25
N ILE A 482 18.53 -4.13 0.77
CA ILE A 482 17.27 -3.97 1.51
C ILE A 482 16.20 -3.36 0.60
N ILE A 483 16.56 -2.34 -0.18
CA ILE A 483 15.66 -1.76 -1.19
C ILE A 483 15.23 -2.81 -2.21
N ALA A 484 16.19 -3.59 -2.75
CA ALA A 484 15.89 -4.65 -3.72
C ALA A 484 14.97 -5.74 -3.12
N LYS A 485 15.17 -6.12 -1.85
CA LYS A 485 14.27 -7.05 -1.14
C LYS A 485 12.86 -6.47 -0.95
N THR A 486 12.76 -5.17 -0.71
CA THR A 486 11.45 -4.49 -0.55
C THR A 486 10.71 -4.45 -1.89
N VAL A 487 11.39 -4.10 -2.98
CA VAL A 487 10.82 -4.17 -4.34
C VAL A 487 10.39 -5.59 -4.69
N ALA A 488 11.21 -6.59 -4.35
CA ALA A 488 10.88 -7.99 -4.60
C ALA A 488 9.61 -8.45 -3.85
N MET A 489 9.37 -7.92 -2.65
CA MET A 489 8.14 -8.22 -1.92
C MET A 489 6.90 -7.58 -2.55
N TRP A 490 7.01 -6.34 -3.02
CA TRP A 490 5.88 -5.64 -3.64
C TRP A 490 5.50 -6.23 -4.98
N THR A 491 6.51 -6.44 -5.83
CA THR A 491 6.32 -6.87 -7.21
C THR A 491 6.30 -8.39 -7.37
N LYS A 492 6.73 -9.13 -6.34
CA LYS A 492 7.02 -10.58 -6.37
C LYS A 492 8.10 -10.95 -7.41
N ILE A 493 8.85 -9.96 -7.89
CA ILE A 493 9.96 -10.14 -8.83
C ILE A 493 11.25 -10.28 -8.00
N PRO A 494 12.06 -11.32 -8.15
CA PRO A 494 13.37 -11.41 -7.50
C PRO A 494 14.33 -10.39 -8.12
N VAL A 495 14.41 -9.20 -7.48
CA VAL A 495 15.20 -8.05 -7.96
C VAL A 495 16.63 -8.06 -7.42
N THR A 496 16.89 -8.84 -6.37
CA THR A 496 18.25 -9.00 -5.81
C THR A 496 19.22 -9.51 -6.86
N LYS A 497 20.46 -9.03 -6.84
CA LYS A 497 21.57 -9.58 -7.68
C LYS A 497 21.46 -11.09 -7.64
N ILE A 498 21.53 -11.73 -8.83
CA ILE A 498 21.32 -13.17 -8.99
C ILE A 498 22.12 -13.87 -7.89
N ALA A 499 21.45 -14.29 -6.83
CA ALA A 499 22.11 -15.04 -5.77
C ALA A 499 22.69 -16.31 -6.41
N GLU A 500 23.82 -16.83 -5.91
CA GLU A 500 24.43 -18.06 -6.43
C GLU A 500 23.38 -19.17 -6.64
N ALA A 501 22.40 -19.26 -5.73
CA ALA A 501 21.27 -20.19 -5.85
C ALA A 501 20.33 -19.95 -7.04
N GLU A 502 20.17 -18.71 -7.51
CA GLU A 502 19.37 -18.40 -8.72
C GLU A 502 20.18 -18.67 -9.99
N SER A 503 21.49 -18.41 -9.96
CA SER A 503 22.38 -18.78 -11.05
C SER A 503 22.38 -20.29 -11.28
N GLU A 504 22.43 -21.09 -10.22
CA GLU A 504 22.32 -22.54 -10.30
C GLU A 504 20.95 -22.99 -10.86
N LYS A 505 19.84 -22.37 -10.44
CA LYS A 505 18.52 -22.66 -11.00
C LYS A 505 18.43 -22.36 -12.49
N LEU A 506 19.01 -21.25 -12.96
CA LEU A 506 19.04 -20.89 -14.38
C LEU A 506 19.96 -21.83 -15.20
N ILE A 507 21.08 -22.28 -14.62
CA ILE A 507 21.96 -23.26 -15.25
C ILE A 507 21.21 -24.59 -15.37
N ASN A 508 20.52 -25.03 -14.33
CA ASN A 508 19.79 -26.30 -14.28
C ASN A 508 18.36 -26.20 -14.86
N LEU A 509 17.98 -25.06 -15.47
CA LEU A 509 16.62 -24.83 -15.99
C LEU A 509 16.19 -25.90 -16.99
N GLU A 510 17.09 -26.33 -17.91
CA GLU A 510 16.82 -27.39 -18.88
C GLU A 510 16.42 -28.68 -18.17
N GLN A 511 17.20 -29.07 -17.16
CA GLN A 511 16.95 -30.29 -16.40
C GLN A 511 15.63 -30.21 -15.61
N THR A 512 15.32 -29.05 -15.05
CA THR A 512 14.07 -28.80 -14.35
C THR A 512 12.87 -28.90 -15.30
N LEU A 513 12.97 -28.37 -16.51
CA LEU A 513 11.93 -28.48 -17.52
C LEU A 513 11.75 -29.90 -18.02
N HIS A 514 12.83 -30.66 -18.20
CA HIS A 514 12.79 -32.08 -18.60
C HIS A 514 12.14 -33.00 -17.55
N ASN A 515 12.15 -32.63 -16.28
CA ASN A 515 11.42 -33.37 -15.24
C ASN A 515 9.89 -33.38 -15.46
N ARG A 516 9.34 -32.43 -16.21
CA ARG A 516 7.89 -32.32 -16.53
C ARG A 516 7.60 -32.54 -18.01
N VAL A 517 8.53 -32.20 -18.90
CA VAL A 517 8.33 -32.25 -20.35
C VAL A 517 9.30 -33.25 -20.95
N ILE A 518 8.75 -34.35 -21.48
CA ILE A 518 9.49 -35.45 -22.03
C ILE A 518 9.59 -35.30 -23.55
N GLY A 519 10.81 -35.54 -24.09
CA GLY A 519 11.07 -35.76 -25.53
C GLY A 519 10.97 -34.56 -26.42
N GLN A 520 11.11 -33.31 -25.89
CA GLN A 520 11.11 -32.07 -26.67
C GLN A 520 12.42 -31.30 -26.43
N ASP A 521 13.55 -31.94 -26.62
CA ASP A 521 14.87 -31.42 -26.22
C ASP A 521 15.23 -30.11 -26.92
N GLU A 522 14.92 -29.98 -28.22
CA GLU A 522 15.15 -28.72 -28.98
C GLU A 522 14.34 -27.58 -28.41
N ALA A 523 13.06 -27.83 -28.06
CA ALA A 523 12.17 -26.84 -27.49
C ALA A 523 12.63 -26.38 -26.10
N VAL A 524 12.98 -27.31 -25.23
CA VAL A 524 13.46 -27.03 -23.88
C VAL A 524 14.75 -26.23 -23.91
N SER A 525 15.70 -26.64 -24.74
CA SER A 525 17.00 -25.96 -24.90
C SER A 525 16.87 -24.55 -25.47
N ALA A 526 16.02 -24.33 -26.49
CA ALA A 526 15.78 -23.01 -27.08
C ALA A 526 15.16 -22.04 -26.05
N VAL A 527 14.13 -22.49 -25.34
CA VAL A 527 13.48 -21.69 -24.28
C VAL A 527 14.49 -21.36 -23.19
N ALA A 528 15.25 -22.34 -22.68
CA ALA A 528 16.19 -22.11 -21.59
C ALA A 528 17.32 -21.14 -22.01
N LYS A 529 17.83 -21.23 -23.23
CA LYS A 529 18.84 -20.30 -23.75
C LYS A 529 18.30 -18.87 -23.86
N ALA A 530 17.08 -18.67 -24.35
CA ALA A 530 16.48 -17.34 -24.47
C ALA A 530 16.21 -16.73 -23.10
N ILE A 531 15.72 -17.51 -22.14
CA ILE A 531 15.51 -17.06 -20.78
C ILE A 531 16.83 -16.66 -20.11
N ARG A 532 17.89 -17.46 -20.26
CA ARG A 532 19.22 -17.11 -19.74
C ARG A 532 19.72 -15.78 -20.33
N ARG A 533 19.60 -15.57 -21.65
CA ARG A 533 19.95 -14.29 -22.30
C ARG A 533 19.19 -13.11 -21.72
N GLY A 534 17.87 -13.25 -21.54
CA GLY A 534 17.02 -12.21 -20.99
C GLY A 534 17.39 -11.84 -19.54
N ARG A 535 17.73 -12.84 -18.72
CA ARG A 535 18.07 -12.65 -17.29
C ARG A 535 19.45 -12.04 -17.07
N VAL A 536 20.43 -12.39 -17.89
CA VAL A 536 21.80 -11.82 -17.80
C VAL A 536 21.82 -10.36 -18.31
N GLY A 537 20.71 -9.86 -18.90
CA GLY A 537 20.64 -8.47 -19.39
C GLY A 537 21.24 -8.27 -20.77
N LEU A 538 21.46 -9.32 -21.54
CA LEU A 538 21.96 -9.24 -22.92
C LEU A 538 20.86 -8.96 -23.96
N LYS A 539 19.62 -8.82 -23.53
CA LYS A 539 18.46 -8.53 -24.36
C LYS A 539 18.10 -7.04 -24.34
N ASP A 540 17.41 -6.56 -25.40
CA ASP A 540 16.82 -5.23 -25.45
C ASP A 540 15.88 -5.00 -24.24
N PRO A 541 16.13 -3.98 -23.44
CA PRO A 541 15.34 -3.70 -22.23
C PRO A 541 13.89 -3.33 -22.54
N ASN A 542 13.55 -2.97 -23.78
CA ASN A 542 12.20 -2.60 -24.20
C ASN A 542 11.34 -3.79 -24.64
N ARG A 543 11.88 -4.98 -24.76
CA ARG A 543 11.15 -6.17 -25.23
C ARG A 543 10.85 -7.16 -24.08
N PRO A 544 9.83 -8.03 -24.22
CA PRO A 544 9.56 -9.12 -23.27
C PRO A 544 10.78 -10.00 -23.03
N ILE A 545 10.87 -10.70 -21.87
CA ILE A 545 12.00 -11.61 -21.55
C ILE A 545 12.25 -12.64 -22.66
N GLY A 546 11.19 -13.17 -23.24
CA GLY A 546 11.23 -14.12 -24.35
C GLY A 546 9.90 -14.12 -25.10
N SER A 547 9.95 -14.33 -26.40
CA SER A 547 8.77 -14.48 -27.25
C SER A 547 8.93 -15.73 -28.13
N PHE A 548 7.99 -16.66 -28.01
CA PHE A 548 8.06 -17.98 -28.63
C PHE A 548 6.79 -18.31 -29.41
N LEU A 549 6.94 -18.93 -30.57
CA LEU A 549 5.82 -19.55 -31.29
C LEU A 549 6.00 -21.05 -31.28
N PHE A 550 5.13 -21.77 -30.59
CA PHE A 550 5.15 -23.25 -30.50
C PHE A 550 4.20 -23.84 -31.55
N LEU A 551 4.77 -24.58 -32.47
CA LEU A 551 4.08 -25.21 -33.60
C LEU A 551 3.98 -26.71 -33.38
N GLY A 552 2.91 -27.35 -33.83
CA GLY A 552 2.80 -28.80 -33.80
C GLY A 552 1.40 -29.30 -33.44
N PRO A 553 1.18 -30.61 -33.52
CA PRO A 553 -0.12 -31.23 -33.26
C PRO A 553 -0.56 -31.06 -31.78
N THR A 554 -1.81 -31.40 -31.53
CA THR A 554 -2.33 -31.36 -30.14
C THR A 554 -1.73 -32.50 -29.31
N GLY A 555 -1.53 -32.27 -28.02
CA GLY A 555 -1.10 -33.29 -27.08
C GLY A 555 0.39 -33.64 -27.09
N VAL A 556 1.27 -32.84 -27.75
CA VAL A 556 2.74 -33.04 -27.76
C VAL A 556 3.48 -32.29 -26.64
N GLY A 557 2.78 -31.54 -25.78
CA GLY A 557 3.41 -30.91 -24.64
C GLY A 557 3.57 -29.37 -24.69
N LYS A 558 3.04 -28.67 -25.73
CA LYS A 558 3.17 -27.19 -25.89
C LYS A 558 2.70 -26.42 -24.64
N THR A 559 1.49 -26.67 -24.18
CA THR A 559 0.91 -26.03 -22.98
C THR A 559 1.60 -26.49 -21.70
N GLU A 560 2.08 -27.73 -21.64
CA GLU A 560 2.79 -28.24 -20.46
C GLU A 560 4.17 -27.62 -20.30
N LEU A 561 4.91 -27.38 -21.42
CA LEU A 561 6.15 -26.61 -21.35
C LEU A 561 5.93 -25.19 -20.85
N SER A 562 4.82 -24.55 -21.23
CA SER A 562 4.47 -23.21 -20.75
C SER A 562 4.19 -23.20 -19.25
N LYS A 563 3.51 -24.23 -18.71
CA LYS A 563 3.30 -24.42 -17.27
C LYS A 563 4.58 -24.72 -16.52
N ALA A 564 5.39 -25.63 -17.05
CA ALA A 564 6.68 -25.99 -16.45
C ALA A 564 7.61 -24.77 -16.38
N LEU A 565 7.60 -23.91 -17.41
CA LEU A 565 8.35 -22.67 -17.42
C LEU A 565 7.83 -21.68 -16.39
N ALA A 566 6.51 -21.52 -16.25
CA ALA A 566 5.91 -20.64 -15.25
C ALA A 566 6.29 -21.07 -13.83
N ASP A 567 6.24 -22.36 -13.54
CA ASP A 567 6.63 -22.91 -12.25
C ASP A 567 8.14 -22.75 -11.98
N ALA A 568 8.98 -23.10 -12.93
CA ALA A 568 10.44 -23.00 -12.79
C ALA A 568 10.94 -21.55 -12.61
N MET A 569 10.32 -20.60 -13.30
CA MET A 569 10.74 -19.19 -13.31
C MET A 569 10.09 -18.36 -12.19
N PHE A 570 8.84 -18.63 -11.86
CA PHE A 570 8.02 -17.79 -11.01
C PHE A 570 7.51 -18.49 -9.74
N GLY A 571 7.84 -19.79 -9.59
CA GLY A 571 7.60 -20.57 -8.37
C GLY A 571 6.15 -20.97 -8.13
N THR A 572 5.22 -20.64 -9.04
CA THR A 572 3.82 -21.03 -8.95
C THR A 572 3.18 -21.20 -10.33
N ASP A 573 2.36 -22.26 -10.50
CA ASP A 573 1.54 -22.45 -11.71
C ASP A 573 0.56 -21.28 -11.95
N ASN A 574 0.23 -20.50 -10.92
CA ASN A 574 -0.65 -19.32 -11.01
C ASN A 574 -0.02 -18.12 -11.75
N SER A 575 1.28 -18.17 -12.01
CA SER A 575 1.97 -17.16 -12.82
C SER A 575 1.79 -17.35 -14.32
N LEU A 576 0.96 -18.30 -14.74
CA LEU A 576 0.56 -18.52 -16.14
C LEU A 576 -0.75 -17.79 -16.44
N ILE A 577 -0.68 -16.76 -17.27
CA ILE A 577 -1.85 -16.08 -17.83
C ILE A 577 -2.21 -16.75 -19.16
N ARG A 578 -3.23 -17.59 -19.17
CA ARG A 578 -3.72 -18.21 -20.41
C ARG A 578 -4.82 -17.39 -21.04
N VAL A 579 -4.70 -17.17 -22.36
CA VAL A 579 -5.66 -16.50 -23.21
C VAL A 579 -5.97 -17.41 -24.39
N ASP A 580 -7.19 -17.90 -24.49
CA ASP A 580 -7.64 -18.77 -25.59
C ASP A 580 -8.08 -17.90 -26.77
N MET A 581 -7.38 -17.98 -27.88
CA MET A 581 -7.67 -17.14 -29.05
C MET A 581 -8.95 -17.54 -29.77
N SER A 582 -9.52 -18.69 -29.46
CA SER A 582 -10.86 -19.08 -29.95
C SER A 582 -11.96 -18.13 -29.46
N GLU A 583 -11.77 -17.44 -28.33
CA GLU A 583 -12.71 -16.43 -27.82
C GLU A 583 -12.60 -15.08 -28.54
N TYR A 584 -11.55 -14.87 -29.34
CA TYR A 584 -11.20 -13.61 -29.99
C TYR A 584 -11.19 -13.70 -31.53
N MET A 585 -12.12 -14.47 -32.08
CA MET A 585 -12.28 -14.65 -33.51
C MET A 585 -12.97 -13.46 -34.20
N GLU A 586 -13.75 -12.69 -33.46
CA GLU A 586 -14.53 -11.58 -34.00
C GLU A 586 -13.95 -10.21 -33.59
N LYS A 587 -14.10 -9.23 -34.47
CA LYS A 587 -13.51 -7.89 -34.26
C LYS A 587 -13.94 -7.23 -32.95
N HIS A 588 -15.21 -7.39 -32.56
CA HIS A 588 -15.70 -6.81 -31.30
C HIS A 588 -15.16 -7.49 -30.04
N THR A 589 -14.66 -8.73 -30.15
CA THR A 589 -14.07 -9.41 -29.00
C THR A 589 -12.63 -8.97 -28.73
N VAL A 590 -11.95 -8.38 -29.72
CA VAL A 590 -10.59 -7.84 -29.54
C VAL A 590 -10.57 -6.71 -28.50
N SER A 591 -11.64 -5.89 -28.45
CA SER A 591 -11.78 -4.85 -27.42
C SER A 591 -11.85 -5.41 -25.99
N LYS A 592 -12.23 -6.66 -25.79
CA LYS A 592 -12.15 -7.29 -24.46
C LYS A 592 -10.71 -7.53 -23.97
N LEU A 593 -9.73 -7.63 -24.90
CA LEU A 593 -8.32 -7.80 -24.53
C LEU A 593 -7.73 -6.53 -23.92
N ILE A 594 -7.97 -5.38 -24.56
CA ILE A 594 -7.38 -4.08 -24.23
C ILE A 594 -8.36 -3.07 -23.64
N GLY A 595 -9.64 -3.41 -23.58
CA GLY A 595 -10.75 -2.55 -23.14
C GLY A 595 -11.57 -1.97 -24.26
N SER A 596 -12.82 -1.63 -23.96
CA SER A 596 -13.77 -1.04 -24.92
C SER A 596 -13.47 0.45 -25.14
N PRO A 597 -13.63 0.99 -26.37
CA PRO A 597 -13.49 2.42 -26.61
C PRO A 597 -14.51 3.26 -25.83
N PRO A 598 -14.23 4.54 -25.57
CA PRO A 598 -15.18 5.43 -24.89
C PRO A 598 -16.58 5.43 -25.56
N GLY A 599 -17.62 5.28 -24.75
CA GLY A 599 -19.01 5.25 -25.23
C GLY A 599 -19.61 3.87 -25.51
N TYR A 600 -18.82 2.80 -25.37
CA TYR A 600 -19.33 1.43 -25.47
C TYR A 600 -19.50 0.80 -24.09
N VAL A 601 -20.44 -0.15 -23.97
CA VAL A 601 -20.68 -0.91 -22.73
C VAL A 601 -19.41 -1.68 -22.35
N GLY A 602 -18.99 -1.56 -21.06
CA GLY A 602 -17.77 -2.18 -20.56
C GLY A 602 -16.50 -1.31 -20.64
N TYR A 603 -16.60 -0.01 -20.94
CA TYR A 603 -15.46 0.91 -20.94
C TYR A 603 -14.77 0.99 -19.58
N ASP A 604 -15.52 0.98 -18.48
CA ASP A 604 -14.97 1.09 -17.11
C ASP A 604 -14.36 -0.23 -16.58
N GLU A 605 -14.59 -1.36 -17.27
CA GLU A 605 -14.10 -2.69 -16.80
C GLU A 605 -12.65 -2.98 -17.15
N GLY A 606 -12.01 -2.13 -17.99
CA GLY A 606 -10.65 -2.38 -18.48
C GLY A 606 -10.54 -3.63 -19.38
N GLY A 607 -9.36 -3.86 -19.97
CA GLY A 607 -9.11 -5.04 -20.80
C GLY A 607 -8.74 -6.27 -19.96
N GLN A 608 -9.24 -7.45 -20.32
CA GLN A 608 -8.96 -8.68 -19.57
C GLN A 608 -7.48 -9.05 -19.55
N LEU A 609 -6.78 -8.86 -20.66
CA LEU A 609 -5.34 -9.12 -20.74
C LEU A 609 -4.55 -8.04 -19.99
N SER A 610 -4.87 -6.76 -20.24
CA SER A 610 -4.21 -5.63 -19.61
C SER A 610 -4.31 -5.69 -18.08
N GLU A 611 -5.51 -5.99 -17.54
CA GLU A 611 -5.71 -6.14 -16.09
C GLU A 611 -4.96 -7.33 -15.49
N LYS A 612 -4.97 -8.50 -16.15
CA LYS A 612 -4.25 -9.70 -15.66
C LYS A 612 -2.75 -9.47 -15.61
N VAL A 613 -2.17 -8.84 -16.65
CA VAL A 613 -0.73 -8.56 -16.71
C VAL A 613 -0.35 -7.45 -15.74
N ARG A 614 -1.17 -6.41 -15.61
CA ARG A 614 -0.95 -5.34 -14.63
C ARG A 614 -0.88 -5.89 -13.19
N ARG A 615 -1.76 -6.85 -12.85
CA ARG A 615 -1.74 -7.51 -11.54
C ARG A 615 -0.60 -8.48 -11.35
N ASN A 616 -0.13 -9.10 -12.44
CA ASN A 616 0.97 -10.06 -12.44
C ASN A 616 1.98 -9.72 -13.54
N PRO A 617 2.77 -8.66 -13.38
CA PRO A 617 3.70 -8.19 -14.42
C PRO A 617 4.87 -9.14 -14.64
N TYR A 618 5.05 -10.14 -13.76
CA TYR A 618 6.07 -11.17 -13.83
C TYR A 618 5.39 -12.52 -14.01
N SER A 619 5.15 -12.88 -15.28
CA SER A 619 4.33 -14.05 -15.64
C SER A 619 4.67 -14.60 -17.02
N VAL A 620 4.20 -15.81 -17.28
CA VAL A 620 4.14 -16.37 -18.65
C VAL A 620 2.76 -16.04 -19.21
N VAL A 621 2.72 -15.37 -20.34
CA VAL A 621 1.47 -15.10 -21.08
C VAL A 621 1.39 -16.08 -22.24
N LEU A 622 0.43 -17.00 -22.15
CA LEU A 622 0.17 -18.02 -23.16
C LEU A 622 -1.04 -17.64 -24.01
N PHE A 623 -0.81 -17.37 -25.28
CA PHE A 623 -1.83 -17.22 -26.30
C PHE A 623 -2.03 -18.58 -26.98
N ASP A 624 -3.13 -19.24 -26.67
CA ASP A 624 -3.41 -20.59 -27.17
C ASP A 624 -4.22 -20.52 -28.47
N GLU A 625 -3.87 -21.35 -29.47
CA GLU A 625 -4.51 -21.44 -30.80
C GLU A 625 -4.52 -20.09 -31.56
N VAL A 626 -3.36 -19.43 -31.64
CA VAL A 626 -3.20 -18.08 -32.20
C VAL A 626 -3.66 -17.96 -33.67
N GLU A 627 -3.69 -19.04 -34.42
CA GLU A 627 -4.21 -19.10 -35.79
C GLU A 627 -5.71 -18.79 -35.89
N LYS A 628 -6.45 -18.88 -34.79
CA LYS A 628 -7.91 -18.58 -34.77
C LYS A 628 -8.19 -17.12 -34.47
N ALA A 629 -7.21 -16.36 -34.03
CA ALA A 629 -7.37 -14.97 -33.65
C ALA A 629 -7.76 -14.06 -34.83
N HIS A 630 -8.58 -13.05 -34.55
CA HIS A 630 -8.87 -12.00 -35.53
C HIS A 630 -7.58 -11.24 -35.90
N PRO A 631 -7.39 -10.79 -37.17
CA PRO A 631 -6.21 -10.06 -37.61
C PRO A 631 -5.82 -8.85 -36.75
N ASP A 632 -6.78 -8.16 -36.12
CA ASP A 632 -6.51 -7.02 -35.25
C ASP A 632 -5.78 -7.42 -33.94
N VAL A 633 -5.89 -8.66 -33.50
CA VAL A 633 -5.10 -9.19 -32.36
C VAL A 633 -3.62 -9.14 -32.63
N PHE A 634 -3.22 -9.45 -33.88
CA PHE A 634 -1.80 -9.41 -34.25
C PHE A 634 -1.21 -8.00 -34.18
N ASN A 635 -2.01 -6.97 -34.43
CA ASN A 635 -1.57 -5.59 -34.28
C ASN A 635 -1.26 -5.26 -32.81
N VAL A 636 -2.07 -5.77 -31.87
CA VAL A 636 -1.82 -5.64 -30.42
C VAL A 636 -0.57 -6.44 -30.03
N LEU A 637 -0.42 -7.66 -30.52
CA LEU A 637 0.76 -8.48 -30.26
C LEU A 637 2.05 -7.87 -30.81
N LEU A 638 2.00 -7.21 -31.98
CA LEU A 638 3.14 -6.50 -32.53
C LEU A 638 3.63 -5.41 -31.58
N GLN A 639 2.71 -4.63 -31.01
CA GLN A 639 3.06 -3.60 -30.02
C GLN A 639 3.73 -4.22 -28.77
N VAL A 640 3.21 -5.35 -28.28
CA VAL A 640 3.83 -6.09 -27.15
C VAL A 640 5.23 -6.57 -27.50
N LEU A 641 5.43 -7.13 -28.70
CA LEU A 641 6.70 -7.72 -29.11
C LEU A 641 7.79 -6.68 -29.43
N ASP A 642 7.40 -5.48 -29.89
CA ASP A 642 8.33 -4.40 -30.23
C ASP A 642 8.62 -3.47 -29.06
N ASP A 643 7.55 -2.91 -28.50
CA ASP A 643 7.64 -1.85 -27.49
C ASP A 643 7.57 -2.39 -26.06
N GLY A 644 7.23 -3.68 -25.90
CA GLY A 644 7.08 -4.34 -24.60
C GLY A 644 5.96 -3.76 -23.75
N HIS A 645 5.01 -3.04 -24.34
CA HIS A 645 3.85 -2.50 -23.62
C HIS A 645 2.63 -2.41 -24.52
N ILE A 646 1.46 -2.28 -23.93
CA ILE A 646 0.22 -1.92 -24.61
C ILE A 646 -0.43 -0.74 -23.91
N THR A 647 -1.15 0.09 -24.67
CA THR A 647 -1.99 1.13 -24.10
C THR A 647 -3.43 0.62 -24.08
N ASP A 648 -4.05 0.56 -22.91
CA ASP A 648 -5.45 0.14 -22.79
C ASP A 648 -6.42 1.23 -23.26
N SER A 649 -7.70 0.92 -23.28
CA SER A 649 -8.75 1.86 -23.70
C SER A 649 -8.89 3.08 -22.80
N THR A 650 -8.40 3.00 -21.57
CA THR A 650 -8.39 4.12 -20.61
C THR A 650 -7.15 5.00 -20.73
N GLY A 651 -6.24 4.69 -21.67
CA GLY A 651 -4.96 5.42 -21.86
C GLY A 651 -3.84 4.98 -20.94
N ARG A 652 -4.03 3.93 -20.15
CA ARG A 652 -3.00 3.40 -19.24
C ARG A 652 -2.04 2.50 -20.00
N VAL A 653 -0.76 2.66 -19.70
CA VAL A 653 0.31 1.82 -20.27
C VAL A 653 0.51 0.60 -19.40
N VAL A 654 0.37 -0.60 -19.99
CA VAL A 654 0.59 -1.89 -19.34
C VAL A 654 1.87 -2.52 -19.87
N ASP A 655 2.81 -2.79 -18.99
CA ASP A 655 4.17 -3.26 -19.30
C ASP A 655 4.24 -4.79 -19.37
N PHE A 656 4.84 -5.29 -20.46
CA PHE A 656 5.10 -6.70 -20.74
C PHE A 656 6.61 -7.05 -20.72
N LYS A 657 7.49 -6.10 -20.41
CA LYS A 657 8.96 -6.29 -20.46
C LYS A 657 9.45 -7.39 -19.53
N ASN A 658 8.73 -7.63 -18.44
CA ASN A 658 9.05 -8.68 -17.47
C ASN A 658 8.24 -9.98 -17.70
N THR A 659 7.53 -10.11 -18.81
CA THR A 659 6.77 -11.32 -19.16
C THR A 659 7.50 -12.19 -20.16
N VAL A 660 7.13 -13.47 -20.20
CA VAL A 660 7.48 -14.38 -21.28
C VAL A 660 6.23 -14.63 -22.13
N ILE A 661 6.31 -14.32 -23.42
CA ILE A 661 5.21 -14.48 -24.36
C ILE A 661 5.35 -15.84 -25.06
N ILE A 662 4.33 -16.67 -24.93
CA ILE A 662 4.26 -17.95 -25.63
C ILE A 662 2.97 -17.97 -26.45
N MET A 663 3.10 -18.26 -27.73
CA MET A 663 2.00 -18.43 -28.65
C MET A 663 1.98 -19.89 -29.11
N THR A 664 0.83 -20.56 -29.05
CA THR A 664 0.73 -21.93 -29.59
C THR A 664 -0.10 -21.92 -30.87
N SER A 665 0.28 -22.75 -31.82
CA SER A 665 -0.51 -22.97 -33.04
C SER A 665 -0.46 -24.44 -33.45
N ASN A 666 -1.56 -24.86 -34.08
CA ASN A 666 -1.68 -26.17 -34.73
C ASN A 666 -1.41 -26.09 -36.24
N ALA A 667 -0.98 -24.93 -36.77
CA ALA A 667 -0.62 -24.77 -38.16
C ALA A 667 0.45 -25.78 -38.56
N GLY A 668 0.28 -26.41 -39.74
CA GLY A 668 1.19 -27.45 -40.22
C GLY A 668 1.09 -28.81 -39.53
N ALA A 669 0.18 -28.98 -38.57
CA ALA A 669 0.03 -30.25 -37.84
C ALA A 669 -0.24 -31.46 -38.76
N GLU A 670 -0.96 -31.27 -39.85
CA GLU A 670 -1.22 -32.34 -40.84
C GLU A 670 0.04 -32.81 -41.52
N ASN A 671 0.99 -31.94 -41.78
CA ASN A 671 2.28 -32.26 -42.39
C ASN A 671 3.19 -33.04 -41.41
N ILE A 672 2.98 -32.92 -40.10
CA ILE A 672 3.68 -33.64 -39.06
C ILE A 672 3.09 -35.02 -38.85
N VAL A 673 1.75 -35.15 -38.87
CA VAL A 673 1.04 -36.42 -38.60
C VAL A 673 1.08 -37.40 -39.81
N ALA A 674 0.99 -36.90 -41.01
CA ALA A 674 1.00 -37.70 -42.24
C ALA A 674 2.01 -37.12 -43.26
N PRO A 675 3.29 -37.46 -43.17
CA PRO A 675 4.25 -37.02 -44.17
C PRO A 675 3.88 -37.68 -45.51
N LYS A 676 3.35 -36.89 -46.44
CA LYS A 676 3.10 -37.37 -47.84
C LYS A 676 4.43 -37.62 -48.52
N SER A 677 4.94 -38.85 -48.41
CA SER A 677 6.06 -39.26 -49.20
C SER A 677 5.58 -39.54 -50.65
N LEU A 678 5.74 -38.56 -51.51
CA LEU A 678 5.64 -38.73 -52.96
C LEU A 678 7.00 -39.21 -53.47
N GLY A 679 7.16 -40.50 -53.66
CA GLY A 679 8.13 -41.10 -54.56
C GLY A 679 9.53 -41.38 -54.00
N PHE A 680 9.93 -42.67 -54.11
CA PHE A 680 11.27 -43.24 -53.94
C PHE A 680 11.91 -43.15 -52.53
N ALA A 681 11.76 -44.22 -51.78
CA ALA A 681 12.54 -44.52 -50.61
C ALA A 681 14.01 -44.72 -50.95
N SER A 682 14.82 -43.72 -50.81
CA SER A 682 16.25 -43.84 -50.65
C SER A 682 16.60 -43.35 -49.27
N SER A 683 17.15 -44.19 -48.46
CA SER A 683 17.83 -44.02 -47.16
C SER A 683 18.08 -42.58 -46.71
N SER A 684 17.01 -41.82 -46.39
CA SER A 684 17.15 -40.55 -45.70
C SER A 684 17.26 -40.85 -44.19
N THR A 685 18.28 -40.30 -43.57
CA THR A 685 18.44 -40.34 -42.09
C THR A 685 17.28 -39.69 -41.44
N ASP A 686 16.91 -40.12 -40.20
CA ASP A 686 15.82 -39.53 -39.39
C ASP A 686 15.93 -38.01 -39.28
N GLU A 687 17.15 -37.45 -39.28
CA GLU A 687 17.43 -36.00 -39.27
C GLU A 687 17.00 -35.29 -40.56
N GLN A 688 17.17 -35.89 -41.75
CA GLN A 688 16.74 -35.27 -43.02
C GLN A 688 15.23 -35.24 -43.17
N ILE A 689 14.54 -36.26 -42.70
CA ILE A 689 13.07 -36.31 -42.66
C ILE A 689 12.53 -35.23 -41.71
N HIS A 690 13.25 -34.98 -40.66
CA HIS A 690 12.93 -33.98 -39.68
C HIS A 690 13.05 -32.56 -40.23
N ASP A 691 14.16 -32.24 -40.88
CA ASP A 691 14.42 -30.93 -41.51
C ASP A 691 13.44 -30.63 -42.65
N ASP A 692 13.08 -31.59 -43.46
CA ASP A 692 12.08 -31.47 -44.51
C ASP A 692 10.67 -31.18 -43.91
N MET A 693 10.34 -31.81 -42.82
CA MET A 693 9.09 -31.59 -42.11
C MET A 693 9.01 -30.18 -41.50
N LYS A 694 10.11 -29.76 -40.86
CA LYS A 694 10.26 -28.40 -40.29
C LYS A 694 10.10 -27.32 -41.35
N ASN A 695 10.74 -27.52 -42.53
CA ASN A 695 10.64 -26.62 -43.65
C ASN A 695 9.19 -26.50 -44.19
N LYS A 696 8.46 -27.61 -44.33
CA LYS A 696 7.05 -27.59 -44.76
C LYS A 696 6.14 -26.88 -43.78
N VAL A 697 6.35 -27.12 -42.48
CA VAL A 697 5.59 -26.42 -41.43
C VAL A 697 5.89 -24.93 -41.48
N MET A 698 7.17 -24.56 -41.64
CA MET A 698 7.56 -23.15 -41.75
C MET A 698 6.97 -22.44 -42.98
N ASP A 699 6.87 -23.14 -44.09
CA ASP A 699 6.24 -22.59 -45.31
C ASP A 699 4.73 -22.32 -45.10
N GLU A 700 4.04 -23.19 -44.39
CA GLU A 700 2.64 -22.99 -44.05
C GLU A 700 2.44 -21.83 -43.06
N VAL A 701 3.32 -21.71 -42.06
CA VAL A 701 3.35 -20.61 -41.09
C VAL A 701 3.59 -19.27 -41.79
N ARG A 702 4.54 -19.23 -42.77
CA ARG A 702 4.79 -18.01 -43.57
C ARG A 702 3.60 -17.62 -44.45
N ARG A 703 2.74 -18.55 -44.83
CA ARG A 703 1.48 -18.23 -45.57
C ARG A 703 0.38 -17.70 -44.67
N MET A 704 0.36 -18.17 -43.40
CA MET A 704 -0.67 -17.86 -42.47
C MET A 704 -0.42 -16.54 -41.73
N PHE A 705 0.83 -16.30 -41.30
CA PHE A 705 1.21 -15.14 -40.53
C PHE A 705 2.01 -14.13 -41.37
N ARG A 706 1.83 -12.84 -41.11
CA ARG A 706 2.56 -11.79 -41.79
C ARG A 706 4.07 -11.89 -41.50
N PRO A 707 4.96 -11.66 -42.47
CA PRO A 707 6.40 -11.68 -42.24
C PRO A 707 6.87 -10.74 -41.14
N GLU A 708 6.23 -9.57 -41.03
CA GLU A 708 6.48 -8.60 -39.98
C GLU A 708 6.29 -9.19 -38.58
N PHE A 709 5.23 -9.96 -38.37
CA PHE A 709 4.96 -10.62 -37.10
C PHE A 709 6.00 -11.73 -36.80
N LEU A 710 6.34 -12.57 -37.76
CA LEU A 710 7.30 -13.65 -37.58
C LEU A 710 8.70 -13.14 -37.25
N ASN A 711 9.11 -12.02 -37.81
CA ASN A 711 10.42 -11.41 -37.59
C ASN A 711 10.56 -10.79 -36.19
N ARG A 712 9.47 -10.61 -35.43
CA ARG A 712 9.48 -10.07 -34.06
C ARG A 712 9.53 -11.14 -32.98
N ILE A 713 9.33 -12.40 -33.36
CA ILE A 713 9.37 -13.54 -32.47
C ILE A 713 10.83 -13.98 -32.30
N ASP A 714 11.26 -14.18 -31.04
CA ASP A 714 12.65 -14.60 -30.76
C ASP A 714 12.97 -15.98 -31.31
N ASP A 715 12.05 -16.96 -31.14
CA ASP A 715 12.25 -18.33 -31.65
C ASP A 715 10.91 -18.96 -32.04
N ILE A 716 10.94 -19.68 -33.20
CA ILE A 716 9.83 -20.49 -33.71
C ILE A 716 10.19 -21.94 -33.52
N ILE A 717 9.47 -22.64 -32.66
CA ILE A 717 9.81 -23.99 -32.21
C ILE A 717 8.77 -24.99 -32.70
N VAL A 718 9.23 -26.01 -33.43
CA VAL A 718 8.37 -27.08 -33.93
C VAL A 718 8.45 -28.29 -33.00
N PHE A 719 7.30 -28.66 -32.41
CA PHE A 719 7.17 -29.81 -31.54
C PHE A 719 6.96 -31.08 -32.33
N HIS A 720 7.67 -32.15 -31.93
CA HIS A 720 7.63 -33.47 -32.59
C HIS A 720 6.55 -34.35 -32.02
N MET A 721 6.16 -35.37 -32.82
CA MET A 721 5.34 -36.48 -32.33
C MET A 721 6.08 -37.24 -31.24
N LEU A 722 5.37 -37.62 -30.19
CA LEU A 722 5.94 -38.40 -29.11
C LEU A 722 6.09 -39.88 -29.52
N LYS A 723 7.26 -40.46 -29.23
CA LYS A 723 7.51 -41.90 -29.40
C LYS A 723 6.87 -42.69 -28.26
N LYS A 724 6.53 -43.98 -28.48
CA LYS A 724 5.89 -44.82 -27.45
C LYS A 724 6.65 -44.86 -26.13
N GLU A 725 7.99 -44.88 -26.19
CA GLU A 725 8.88 -44.88 -25.02
C GLU A 725 8.71 -43.61 -24.18
N GLN A 726 8.62 -42.45 -24.86
CA GLN A 726 8.42 -41.15 -24.25
C GLN A 726 7.02 -41.07 -23.57
N ILE A 727 6.02 -41.65 -24.19
CA ILE A 727 4.67 -41.74 -23.62
C ILE A 727 4.66 -42.56 -22.33
N GLY A 728 5.44 -43.66 -22.30
CA GLY A 728 5.64 -44.44 -21.08
C GLY A 728 6.21 -43.60 -19.92
N GLN A 729 7.18 -42.72 -20.21
CA GLN A 729 7.73 -41.80 -19.21
C GLN A 729 6.69 -40.73 -18.74
N ILE A 730 5.82 -40.30 -19.67
CA ILE A 730 4.73 -39.38 -19.31
C ILE A 730 3.72 -40.05 -18.36
N VAL A 731 3.41 -41.34 -18.60
CA VAL A 731 2.59 -42.14 -17.69
C VAL A 731 3.20 -42.18 -16.28
N ASP A 732 4.51 -42.37 -16.16
CA ASP A 732 5.23 -42.39 -14.89
C ASP A 732 5.09 -41.05 -14.14
N ILE A 733 5.25 -39.90 -14.84
CA ILE A 733 5.10 -38.57 -14.26
C ILE A 733 3.65 -38.36 -13.79
N MET A 734 2.65 -38.73 -14.60
CA MET A 734 1.24 -38.60 -14.24
C MET A 734 0.89 -39.46 -13.03
N MET A 735 1.37 -40.71 -13.02
CA MET A 735 1.15 -41.62 -11.88
C MET A 735 1.83 -41.15 -10.61
N LYS A 736 3.02 -40.55 -10.72
CA LYS A 736 3.70 -39.94 -9.57
C LYS A 736 2.85 -38.84 -8.96
N THR A 737 2.30 -37.94 -9.77
CA THR A 737 1.44 -36.86 -9.31
C THR A 737 0.16 -37.35 -8.63
N ILE A 738 -0.44 -38.40 -9.19
CA ILE A 738 -1.62 -39.07 -8.63
C ILE A 738 -1.25 -39.76 -7.30
N ASN A 739 -0.12 -40.47 -7.27
CA ASN A 739 0.35 -41.20 -6.09
C ASN A 739 0.67 -40.24 -4.94
N ASP A 740 1.32 -39.11 -5.19
CA ASP A 740 1.61 -38.07 -4.19
C ASP A 740 0.30 -37.54 -3.58
N ARG A 741 -0.72 -37.26 -4.39
CA ARG A 741 -2.04 -36.82 -3.94
C ARG A 741 -2.76 -37.87 -3.08
N ILE A 742 -2.73 -39.16 -3.53
CA ILE A 742 -3.37 -40.25 -2.80
C ILE A 742 -2.62 -40.54 -1.49
N MET A 743 -1.28 -40.46 -1.52
CA MET A 743 -0.46 -40.66 -0.31
C MET A 743 -0.74 -39.60 0.74
N GLU A 744 -0.92 -38.35 0.34
CA GLU A 744 -1.24 -37.23 1.25
C GLU A 744 -2.62 -37.39 1.90
N GLN A 745 -3.62 -37.79 1.12
CA GLN A 745 -5.01 -37.89 1.59
C GLN A 745 -5.33 -39.22 2.31
N MET A 746 -4.80 -40.32 1.81
CA MET A 746 -5.20 -41.69 2.25
C MET A 746 -4.04 -42.54 2.73
N LYS A 747 -2.80 -42.07 2.68
CA LYS A 747 -1.56 -42.82 2.95
C LYS A 747 -1.47 -44.11 2.13
N LEU A 748 -2.04 -44.13 0.93
CA LEU A 748 -2.09 -45.24 0.01
C LEU A 748 -1.04 -45.04 -1.09
N SER A 749 -0.30 -46.07 -1.50
CA SER A 749 0.66 -46.05 -2.58
C SER A 749 0.20 -46.96 -3.71
N VAL A 750 0.26 -46.47 -4.96
CA VAL A 750 -0.11 -47.21 -6.18
C VAL A 750 1.10 -47.27 -7.09
N GLU A 751 1.51 -48.46 -7.42
CA GLU A 751 2.63 -48.75 -8.34
C GLU A 751 2.11 -49.49 -9.60
N LEU A 752 2.64 -49.14 -10.77
CA LEU A 752 2.33 -49.82 -12.02
C LEU A 752 3.44 -50.83 -12.34
N ASP A 753 3.03 -51.99 -12.80
CA ASP A 753 3.92 -52.98 -13.44
C ASP A 753 4.19 -52.52 -14.90
N ASP A 754 5.30 -53.01 -15.50
CA ASP A 754 5.69 -52.68 -16.87
C ASP A 754 4.60 -53.07 -17.89
N ASP A 755 3.94 -54.22 -17.67
CA ASP A 755 2.82 -54.69 -18.51
C ASP A 755 1.59 -53.76 -18.39
N ALA A 756 1.28 -53.27 -17.17
CA ALA A 756 0.19 -52.34 -16.95
C ALA A 756 0.50 -50.98 -17.60
N LYS A 757 1.75 -50.55 -17.55
CA LYS A 757 2.20 -49.35 -18.19
C LYS A 757 2.07 -49.45 -19.71
N ALA A 758 2.53 -50.58 -20.31
CA ALA A 758 2.39 -50.81 -21.75
C ALA A 758 0.91 -50.86 -22.18
N TYR A 759 0.02 -51.46 -21.37
CA TYR A 759 -1.42 -51.46 -21.62
C TYR A 759 -2.02 -50.04 -21.64
N ILE A 760 -1.65 -49.17 -20.69
CA ILE A 760 -2.14 -47.77 -20.60
C ILE A 760 -1.59 -46.98 -21.80
N VAL A 761 -0.34 -47.16 -22.18
CA VAL A 761 0.28 -46.53 -23.35
C VAL A 761 -0.46 -46.91 -24.63
N ASP A 762 -0.70 -48.21 -24.87
CA ASP A 762 -1.38 -48.67 -26.09
C ASP A 762 -2.85 -48.22 -26.17
N LYS A 763 -3.56 -48.11 -25.03
CA LYS A 763 -4.95 -47.68 -24.99
C LYS A 763 -5.10 -46.17 -24.98
N GLY A 764 -4.14 -45.45 -24.41
CA GLY A 764 -4.14 -43.97 -24.26
C GLY A 764 -3.39 -43.21 -25.34
N TYR A 765 -2.69 -43.90 -26.27
CA TYR A 765 -2.00 -43.25 -27.38
C TYR A 765 -2.87 -43.18 -28.62
N ASP A 766 -3.00 -42.00 -29.17
CA ASP A 766 -3.63 -41.74 -30.46
C ASP A 766 -2.66 -40.91 -31.32
N ALA A 767 -2.31 -41.43 -32.53
CA ALA A 767 -1.40 -40.74 -33.44
C ALA A 767 -1.88 -39.32 -33.82
N LYS A 768 -3.18 -39.04 -33.74
CA LYS A 768 -3.76 -37.74 -34.09
C LYS A 768 -3.82 -36.77 -32.90
N TYR A 769 -4.03 -37.32 -31.69
CA TYR A 769 -4.26 -36.53 -30.47
C TYR A 769 -3.10 -36.60 -29.44
N GLY A 770 -2.03 -37.33 -29.78
CA GLY A 770 -0.85 -37.47 -28.95
C GLY A 770 -1.12 -38.06 -27.57
N ALA A 771 -0.56 -37.46 -26.54
CA ALA A 771 -0.72 -37.87 -25.14
C ALA A 771 -2.01 -37.34 -24.48
N ARG A 772 -2.88 -36.55 -25.18
CA ARG A 772 -4.08 -35.93 -24.57
C ARG A 772 -5.08 -36.99 -24.04
N PRO A 773 -5.33 -38.13 -24.71
CA PRO A 773 -6.22 -39.16 -24.21
C PRO A 773 -5.69 -39.92 -22.98
N LEU A 774 -4.37 -39.91 -22.73
CA LEU A 774 -3.75 -40.64 -21.61
C LEU A 774 -4.37 -40.29 -20.24
N ARG A 775 -4.60 -39.00 -19.99
CA ARG A 775 -5.19 -38.55 -18.73
C ARG A 775 -6.56 -39.17 -18.49
N ARG A 776 -7.36 -39.22 -19.53
CA ARG A 776 -8.69 -39.84 -19.46
C ARG A 776 -8.61 -41.37 -19.30
N THR A 777 -7.65 -42.00 -19.96
CA THR A 777 -7.40 -43.43 -19.83
C THR A 777 -6.95 -43.78 -18.41
N ILE A 778 -6.02 -43.01 -17.82
CA ILE A 778 -5.58 -43.19 -16.43
C ILE A 778 -6.76 -42.96 -15.47
N GLN A 779 -7.56 -41.94 -15.69
CA GLN A 779 -8.73 -41.67 -14.86
C GLN A 779 -9.72 -42.83 -14.88
N ASN A 780 -10.14 -43.27 -16.06
CA ASN A 780 -11.14 -44.33 -16.22
C ASN A 780 -10.63 -45.69 -15.78
N GLU A 781 -9.36 -46.04 -16.06
CA GLU A 781 -8.81 -47.38 -15.84
C GLU A 781 -8.16 -47.53 -14.47
N ILE A 782 -7.71 -46.47 -13.85
CA ILE A 782 -6.98 -46.51 -12.58
C ILE A 782 -7.79 -45.81 -11.47
N GLU A 783 -8.10 -44.46 -11.64
CA GLU A 783 -8.70 -43.70 -10.56
C GLU A 783 -10.12 -44.20 -10.23
N ASP A 784 -10.95 -44.47 -11.26
CA ASP A 784 -12.33 -44.90 -11.09
C ASP A 784 -12.38 -46.32 -10.48
N GLU A 785 -11.61 -47.25 -11.01
CA GLU A 785 -11.52 -48.65 -10.48
C GLU A 785 -10.93 -48.69 -9.08
N LEU A 786 -9.93 -47.86 -8.79
CA LEU A 786 -9.37 -47.72 -7.44
C LEU A 786 -10.40 -47.18 -6.44
N ALA A 787 -11.20 -46.17 -6.88
CA ALA A 787 -12.27 -45.58 -6.05
C ALA A 787 -13.36 -46.66 -5.72
N GLU A 788 -13.76 -47.45 -6.72
CA GLU A 788 -14.73 -48.56 -6.49
C GLU A 788 -14.21 -49.55 -5.48
N ARG A 789 -12.95 -49.98 -5.63
CA ARG A 789 -12.34 -51.00 -4.72
C ARG A 789 -12.13 -50.46 -3.30
N ILE A 790 -11.89 -49.17 -3.15
CA ILE A 790 -11.83 -48.49 -1.84
C ILE A 790 -13.23 -48.46 -1.21
N LEU A 791 -14.26 -48.10 -1.96
CA LEU A 791 -15.66 -48.07 -1.48
C LEU A 791 -16.16 -49.47 -1.11
N GLU A 792 -15.79 -50.52 -1.84
CA GLU A 792 -16.07 -51.92 -1.52
C GLU A 792 -15.29 -52.42 -0.29
N GLY A 793 -14.35 -51.66 0.24
CA GLY A 793 -13.52 -52.04 1.41
C GLY A 793 -12.41 -53.05 1.08
N LYS A 794 -12.17 -53.32 -0.20
CA LYS A 794 -11.08 -54.25 -0.64
C LYS A 794 -9.69 -53.61 -0.49
N ILE A 795 -9.62 -52.26 -0.62
CA ILE A 795 -8.40 -51.49 -0.43
C ILE A 795 -8.63 -50.54 0.73
N LYS A 796 -7.69 -50.46 1.69
CA LYS A 796 -7.77 -49.62 2.88
C LYS A 796 -6.62 -48.65 2.93
N ALA A 797 -6.78 -47.56 3.67
CA ALA A 797 -5.73 -46.60 3.96
C ALA A 797 -4.47 -47.32 4.51
N GLY A 798 -3.30 -46.92 4.01
CA GLY A 798 -2.02 -47.51 4.37
C GLY A 798 -1.61 -48.76 3.55
N ASN A 799 -2.44 -49.18 2.60
CA ASN A 799 -2.08 -50.31 1.72
C ASN A 799 -1.12 -49.85 0.60
N ARG A 800 -0.35 -50.81 0.06
CA ARG A 800 0.38 -50.67 -1.20
C ARG A 800 -0.29 -51.51 -2.26
N VAL A 801 -0.65 -50.89 -3.38
CA VAL A 801 -1.36 -51.51 -4.50
C VAL A 801 -0.42 -51.61 -5.69
N LEU A 802 -0.23 -52.78 -6.22
CA LEU A 802 0.43 -53.03 -7.49
C LEU A 802 -0.64 -53.25 -8.55
N VAL A 803 -0.59 -52.49 -9.63
CA VAL A 803 -1.49 -52.63 -10.77
C VAL A 803 -0.78 -53.49 -11.81
N THR A 804 -1.39 -54.62 -12.17
CA THR A 804 -0.87 -55.61 -13.17
C THR A 804 -1.92 -55.82 -14.25
N VAL A 805 -1.53 -56.54 -15.33
CA VAL A 805 -2.47 -56.92 -16.39
C VAL A 805 -2.85 -58.39 -16.27
N LYS A 806 -4.14 -58.66 -16.20
CA LYS A 806 -4.71 -60.00 -16.21
C LYS A 806 -5.88 -60.07 -17.19
N ASP A 807 -5.88 -61.03 -18.10
CA ASP A 807 -6.98 -61.20 -19.09
C ASP A 807 -7.29 -59.94 -19.91
N LYS A 808 -6.26 -59.17 -20.30
CA LYS A 808 -6.38 -57.88 -21.00
C LYS A 808 -7.15 -56.79 -20.22
N LYS A 809 -7.17 -56.85 -18.90
CA LYS A 809 -7.71 -55.83 -17.99
C LYS A 809 -6.71 -55.57 -16.90
N LEU A 810 -6.78 -54.34 -16.32
CA LEU A 810 -5.98 -54.02 -15.13
C LEU A 810 -6.50 -54.74 -13.91
N ASP A 811 -5.62 -55.37 -13.14
CA ASP A 811 -5.90 -55.98 -11.85
C ASP A 811 -5.06 -55.33 -10.75
N PHE A 812 -5.69 -55.09 -9.60
CA PHE A 812 -5.13 -54.36 -8.48
C PHE A 812 -4.78 -55.35 -7.36
N VAL A 813 -3.51 -55.62 -7.20
CA VAL A 813 -3.00 -56.60 -6.23
C VAL A 813 -2.43 -55.86 -5.01
N LEU A 814 -2.87 -56.27 -3.82
CA LEU A 814 -2.32 -55.74 -2.58
C LEU A 814 -0.92 -56.32 -2.33
N LYS A 815 0.13 -55.49 -2.37
CA LYS A 815 1.44 -55.90 -1.83
C LYS A 815 1.39 -55.95 -0.31
N ARG A 816 1.64 -57.12 0.28
CA ARG A 816 1.80 -57.27 1.73
C ARG A 816 2.99 -56.42 2.19
N GLY A 817 2.71 -55.38 3.00
CA GLY A 817 3.77 -54.51 3.54
C GLY A 817 4.67 -55.32 4.47
N TYR A 818 5.98 -55.21 4.28
CA TYR A 818 6.92 -55.47 5.37
C TYR A 818 6.66 -54.40 6.45
N ASN A 819 6.13 -54.86 7.61
CA ASN A 819 6.13 -54.08 8.84
C ASN A 819 7.57 -53.69 9.20
N ARG A 820 7.93 -52.44 9.14
CA ARG A 820 8.98 -51.85 9.95
C ARG A 820 8.44 -50.62 10.69
#